data_194342537aea56ae2881f93bc17a302c
#
_entry.id   194342537aea56ae2881f93bc17a302c
#
_cell.length_a   1.000
_cell.length_b   1.000
_cell.length_c   1.000
_cell.angle_alpha   90.00
_cell.angle_beta   90.00
_cell.angle_gamma   90.00
#
_symmetry.space_group_name_H-M   'P 1'
#
loop_
_entity.id
_entity.type
_entity.pdbx_description
1 polymer ?
#
loop_
_entity_poly.entity_id
_entity_poly.type
_entity_poly.pdbx_seq_one_letter_code
_entity_poly.pdbx_strand_id
1 'polypeptide(L)'
;MAIGASEPLIVRSSAASEDGSEQSQAGKYLSVLGLHTDEQLSQAIDDVFSSYGDPTPADEVFIQPMAQDVALSGVVMTCDPDSGLPYCIVSYDESGDTTVVTSGGNGTRTYIFVPGHDVPKPLRGLLPAIDEVVNIVGVKEVDIEFAITNEATVVVFQVRPITTRGIKDGTWGDRIDGLLRSLNRVKASIEDVNRFNDGQGLVGHTLGVMPDLNPAELIGTKPRSLAASLYRHLLSDTAWATAREKFGYRDLRSIPLVHMIGGTPYVSVSASVASFIPATVPEPVAQKVIADAQRKLNQEPELHDKIEFRVVPTCLKPRMRDGQWRQQFSSLSDDEWASYLDALGILTNRIVSGGALFDRAAEGIERLESAAGQVKQNAGRGLLDVLSLIEKARVHGTVLFAEVARAAFVATDILKSLEAEQLVPQGFLDAIVCASDAVGAQLVHDFAVLEPAAFLKLHGHIRPGTYEITVPRYDDPRGQYFDWVNRSVRGNPTETPAAAPVLSPAQISRVCLEFDQTGYAFGWPEFEAFAMNAIQARERVKHAFSWLVSDALEQLALIGADLGLNREELSFLTLPEIALAVEMRKDLSSFLRAVARRNRRAWETTRHLRLPDVLCSPKDIFGFHVFESRPSFITGNTVEGLVTGVDDISLKDGILFIENADPGFDWVFTRGIKGIVTKFGGENSHMSIRARELGLPAVIGAGSRFESWRNARVIRLECAVQRVEILR
;
A
#
# COMPACT_ATOMS: atom_id res chain seq x y z
N MET A 1 -3.90 35.23 -43.20
CA MET A 1 -2.83 35.97 -42.51
C MET A 1 -1.53 35.29 -42.91
N ALA A 2 -0.57 36.03 -43.46
CA ALA A 2 0.76 35.45 -43.65
C ALA A 2 1.42 35.27 -42.27
N ILE A 3 1.92 34.06 -41.95
CA ILE A 3 2.65 33.81 -40.72
C ILE A 3 3.93 34.65 -40.79
N GLY A 4 4.00 35.73 -40.01
CA GLY A 4 5.26 36.45 -39.81
C GLY A 4 6.23 35.54 -39.06
N ALA A 5 7.39 35.29 -39.59
CA ALA A 5 8.36 34.22 -39.36
C ALA A 5 8.99 34.14 -37.95
N SER A 6 8.32 34.45 -36.85
CA SER A 6 8.99 34.50 -35.54
C SER A 6 8.45 33.52 -34.46
N GLU A 7 7.22 33.07 -34.51
CA GLU A 7 6.67 32.18 -33.45
C GLU A 7 5.96 30.97 -34.09
N PRO A 8 6.23 29.74 -33.61
CA PRO A 8 5.52 28.55 -34.08
C PRO A 8 4.04 28.59 -33.60
N LEU A 9 3.14 28.06 -34.45
CA LEU A 9 1.73 27.93 -34.17
C LEU A 9 1.37 26.50 -33.77
N ILE A 10 0.23 26.37 -33.06
CA ILE A 10 -0.44 25.12 -32.78
C ILE A 10 -1.87 25.19 -33.33
N VAL A 11 -2.33 24.08 -33.90
CA VAL A 11 -3.72 23.85 -34.30
C VAL A 11 -4.31 22.81 -33.32
N ARG A 12 -5.39 23.18 -32.64
CA ARG A 12 -6.08 22.33 -31.70
C ARG A 12 -7.52 22.05 -32.13
N SER A 13 -8.04 20.89 -31.70
CA SER A 13 -9.45 20.59 -31.86
C SER A 13 -10.32 21.54 -31.00
N SER A 14 -11.52 21.83 -31.55
CA SER A 14 -12.62 22.54 -30.88
C SER A 14 -13.94 21.98 -31.42
N ALA A 15 -14.12 20.66 -31.25
CA ALA A 15 -15.30 19.97 -31.73
C ALA A 15 -16.48 20.20 -30.79
N ALA A 16 -17.65 20.48 -31.32
CA ALA A 16 -18.88 20.69 -30.53
C ALA A 16 -19.23 19.49 -29.64
N SER A 17 -18.73 18.28 -29.98
CA SER A 17 -18.91 17.04 -29.19
C SER A 17 -17.85 16.83 -28.12
N GLU A 18 -16.77 17.63 -28.08
CA GLU A 18 -15.63 17.45 -27.17
C GLU A 18 -15.98 17.86 -25.73
N ASP A 19 -16.82 18.90 -25.59
CA ASP A 19 -17.20 19.50 -24.29
C ASP A 19 -18.65 19.16 -23.91
N GLY A 20 -19.10 17.92 -24.13
CA GLY A 20 -20.44 17.48 -23.73
C GLY A 20 -20.62 17.44 -22.19
N SER A 21 -21.80 17.85 -21.70
CA SER A 21 -22.14 17.92 -20.26
C SER A 21 -22.11 16.57 -19.54
N GLU A 22 -22.07 15.44 -20.25
CA GLU A 22 -22.15 14.10 -19.66
C GLU A 22 -20.86 13.27 -19.78
N GLN A 23 -19.96 13.58 -20.74
CA GLN A 23 -18.68 12.90 -20.91
C GLN A 23 -17.62 13.84 -21.50
N SER A 24 -16.53 14.07 -20.79
CA SER A 24 -15.33 14.71 -21.36
C SER A 24 -14.64 13.72 -22.30
N GLN A 25 -14.41 14.11 -23.57
CA GLN A 25 -13.69 13.34 -24.58
C GLN A 25 -12.26 13.85 -24.74
N ALA A 26 -11.61 14.26 -23.65
CA ALA A 26 -10.25 14.78 -23.63
C ALA A 26 -9.27 13.84 -24.36
N GLY A 27 -8.46 14.39 -25.28
CA GLY A 27 -7.44 13.63 -26.02
C GLY A 27 -7.97 12.74 -27.16
N LYS A 28 -9.26 12.84 -27.50
CA LYS A 28 -9.85 12.05 -28.60
C LYS A 28 -9.42 12.57 -29.99
N TYR A 29 -9.25 13.87 -30.11
CA TYR A 29 -8.96 14.53 -31.38
C TYR A 29 -7.52 15.03 -31.46
N LEU A 30 -7.04 15.19 -32.72
CA LEU A 30 -5.66 15.56 -33.00
C LEU A 30 -5.37 17.02 -32.61
N SER A 31 -4.17 17.29 -32.11
CA SER A 31 -3.55 18.61 -32.02
C SER A 31 -2.20 18.57 -32.72
N VAL A 32 -1.88 19.57 -33.54
CA VAL A 32 -0.63 19.63 -34.32
C VAL A 32 0.18 20.84 -33.86
N LEU A 33 1.41 20.57 -33.40
CA LEU A 33 2.32 21.55 -32.80
C LEU A 33 3.46 21.93 -33.75
N GLY A 34 4.09 23.07 -33.51
CA GLY A 34 5.35 23.46 -34.15
C GLY A 34 5.23 23.84 -35.62
N LEU A 35 4.16 24.57 -35.98
CA LEU A 35 3.88 25.00 -37.33
C LEU A 35 4.56 26.33 -37.64
N HIS A 36 5.38 26.36 -38.68
CA HIS A 36 6.18 27.53 -39.05
C HIS A 36 5.86 28.10 -40.43
N THR A 37 5.08 27.38 -41.28
CA THR A 37 4.73 27.81 -42.63
C THR A 37 3.23 27.74 -42.86
N ASP A 38 2.74 28.52 -43.85
CA ASP A 38 1.33 28.52 -44.26
C ASP A 38 0.90 27.15 -44.82
N GLU A 39 1.79 26.42 -45.48
CA GLU A 39 1.53 25.07 -45.95
C GLU A 39 1.34 24.08 -44.80
N GLN A 40 2.21 24.14 -43.78
CA GLN A 40 2.10 23.30 -42.58
C GLN A 40 0.80 23.63 -41.84
N LEU A 41 0.44 24.91 -41.72
CA LEU A 41 -0.80 25.33 -41.07
C LEU A 41 -2.04 24.79 -41.79
N SER A 42 -2.08 24.92 -43.14
CA SER A 42 -3.19 24.41 -43.95
C SER A 42 -3.36 22.89 -43.78
N GLN A 43 -2.26 22.16 -43.86
CA GLN A 43 -2.28 20.70 -43.68
C GLN A 43 -2.73 20.32 -42.25
N ALA A 44 -2.25 21.01 -41.22
CA ALA A 44 -2.63 20.75 -39.83
C ALA A 44 -4.13 21.00 -39.60
N ILE A 45 -4.71 22.03 -40.19
CA ILE A 45 -6.15 22.29 -40.13
C ILE A 45 -6.93 21.11 -40.71
N ASP A 46 -6.53 20.64 -41.91
CA ASP A 46 -7.18 19.53 -42.59
C ASP A 46 -7.04 18.22 -41.78
N ASP A 47 -5.86 17.97 -41.20
CA ASP A 47 -5.60 16.80 -40.37
C ASP A 47 -6.45 16.79 -39.10
N VAL A 48 -6.60 17.96 -38.41
CA VAL A 48 -7.43 18.09 -37.20
C VAL A 48 -8.92 17.89 -37.53
N PHE A 49 -9.43 18.52 -38.61
CA PHE A 49 -10.81 18.28 -39.07
C PHE A 49 -11.05 16.82 -39.45
N SER A 50 -10.09 16.18 -40.09
CA SER A 50 -10.16 14.75 -40.45
C SER A 50 -10.24 13.85 -39.22
N SER A 51 -9.65 14.27 -38.11
CA SER A 51 -9.70 13.53 -36.82
C SER A 51 -11.09 13.49 -36.19
N TYR A 52 -12.02 14.38 -36.59
CA TYR A 52 -13.41 14.41 -36.07
C TYR A 52 -14.27 13.27 -36.66
N GLY A 53 -13.84 12.64 -37.74
CA GLY A 53 -14.61 11.61 -38.46
C GLY A 53 -15.67 12.24 -39.37
N ASP A 54 -16.85 12.51 -38.84
CA ASP A 54 -17.93 13.23 -39.56
C ASP A 54 -18.12 14.64 -38.98
N PRO A 55 -17.33 15.63 -39.39
CA PRO A 55 -17.40 16.99 -38.83
C PRO A 55 -18.72 17.67 -39.17
N THR A 56 -19.28 18.39 -38.19
CA THR A 56 -20.49 19.17 -38.31
C THR A 56 -20.18 20.65 -38.59
N PRO A 57 -21.14 21.49 -39.02
CA PRO A 57 -20.93 22.92 -39.18
C PRO A 57 -20.62 23.67 -37.85
N ALA A 58 -20.81 23.02 -36.73
CA ALA A 58 -20.53 23.58 -35.38
C ALA A 58 -19.10 23.21 -34.88
N ASP A 59 -18.38 22.35 -35.60
CA ASP A 59 -17.03 21.96 -35.24
C ASP A 59 -16.01 22.98 -35.79
N GLU A 60 -15.13 23.41 -34.89
CA GLU A 60 -14.13 24.44 -35.19
C GLU A 60 -12.72 23.89 -34.90
N VAL A 61 -11.70 24.57 -35.42
CA VAL A 61 -10.30 24.37 -35.00
C VAL A 61 -9.79 25.68 -34.38
N PHE A 62 -8.94 25.53 -33.39
CA PHE A 62 -8.36 26.67 -32.69
C PHE A 62 -6.89 26.83 -33.08
N ILE A 63 -6.50 28.01 -33.55
CA ILE A 63 -5.12 28.31 -33.98
C ILE A 63 -4.58 29.36 -32.99
N GLN A 64 -3.47 29.07 -32.36
CA GLN A 64 -2.82 29.99 -31.42
C GLN A 64 -1.30 29.93 -31.51
N PRO A 65 -0.57 30.97 -31.08
CA PRO A 65 0.87 30.91 -30.90
C PRO A 65 1.22 29.81 -29.89
N MET A 66 2.28 29.06 -30.18
CA MET A 66 2.81 28.06 -29.27
C MET A 66 3.56 28.74 -28.11
N ALA A 67 3.30 28.33 -26.88
CA ALA A 67 4.02 28.86 -25.72
C ALA A 67 5.53 28.55 -25.85
N GLN A 68 6.36 29.56 -25.67
CA GLN A 68 7.81 29.46 -25.72
C GLN A 68 8.41 29.55 -24.32
N ASP A 69 9.65 29.08 -24.18
CA ASP A 69 10.43 29.15 -22.93
C ASP A 69 9.67 28.61 -21.71
N VAL A 70 8.99 27.49 -21.89
CA VAL A 70 8.21 26.82 -20.84
C VAL A 70 9.13 26.24 -19.78
N ALA A 71 8.98 26.68 -18.52
CA ALA A 71 9.67 26.16 -17.36
C ALA A 71 8.96 24.92 -16.78
N LEU A 72 7.62 24.95 -16.76
CA LEU A 72 6.80 23.81 -16.39
C LEU A 72 5.43 23.89 -17.09
N SER A 73 4.81 22.75 -17.30
CA SER A 73 3.45 22.66 -17.83
C SER A 73 2.64 21.62 -17.07
N GLY A 74 1.32 21.71 -17.13
CA GLY A 74 0.49 20.78 -16.39
C GLY A 74 -1.00 21.01 -16.50
N VAL A 75 -1.69 20.30 -15.61
CA VAL A 75 -3.15 20.37 -15.45
C VAL A 75 -3.45 20.63 -14.00
N VAL A 76 -4.39 21.53 -13.70
CA VAL A 76 -4.91 21.74 -12.36
C VAL A 76 -6.42 21.52 -12.32
N MET A 77 -6.85 20.61 -11.46
CA MET A 77 -8.24 20.42 -11.09
C MET A 77 -8.53 21.22 -9.81
N THR A 78 -9.56 22.05 -9.80
CA THR A 78 -9.91 22.89 -8.64
C THR A 78 -10.72 22.14 -7.59
N CYS A 79 -11.17 20.92 -7.88
CA CYS A 79 -11.75 19.99 -6.91
C CYS A 79 -11.32 18.56 -7.19
N ASP A 80 -11.45 17.70 -6.19
CA ASP A 80 -11.29 16.24 -6.35
C ASP A 80 -12.49 15.69 -7.16
N PRO A 81 -12.29 15.12 -8.35
CA PRO A 81 -13.37 14.66 -9.21
C PRO A 81 -14.20 13.52 -8.60
N ASP A 82 -13.59 12.70 -7.73
CA ASP A 82 -14.26 11.57 -7.11
C ASP A 82 -15.15 11.96 -5.94
N SER A 83 -14.66 12.83 -5.07
CA SER A 83 -15.39 13.23 -3.85
C SER A 83 -16.13 14.57 -3.99
N GLY A 84 -15.75 15.42 -4.94
CA GLY A 84 -16.23 16.79 -5.06
C GLY A 84 -15.70 17.74 -3.96
N LEU A 85 -14.74 17.29 -3.13
CA LEU A 85 -14.13 18.14 -2.13
C LEU A 85 -13.20 19.17 -2.78
N PRO A 86 -13.14 20.40 -2.21
CA PRO A 86 -12.38 21.51 -2.78
C PRO A 86 -10.87 21.38 -2.56
N TYR A 87 -10.28 20.30 -3.03
CA TYR A 87 -8.83 20.16 -3.16
C TYR A 87 -8.40 20.64 -4.54
N CYS A 88 -7.38 21.48 -4.60
CA CYS A 88 -6.70 21.72 -5.86
C CYS A 88 -5.67 20.60 -6.09
N ILE A 89 -5.74 19.93 -7.24
CA ILE A 89 -4.86 18.84 -7.63
C ILE A 89 -4.07 19.29 -8.86
N VAL A 90 -2.78 19.54 -8.72
CA VAL A 90 -1.89 19.99 -9.80
C VAL A 90 -1.00 18.85 -10.22
N SER A 91 -1.16 18.37 -11.45
CA SER A 91 -0.24 17.44 -12.10
C SER A 91 0.63 18.21 -13.08
N TYR A 92 1.95 18.17 -12.94
CA TYR A 92 2.86 19.00 -13.72
C TYR A 92 4.19 18.31 -14.02
N ASP A 93 4.85 18.78 -15.05
CA ASP A 93 6.19 18.35 -15.50
C ASP A 93 7.11 19.56 -15.66
N GLU A 94 8.39 19.41 -15.31
CA GLU A 94 9.42 20.46 -15.34
C GLU A 94 10.40 20.29 -16.53
N SER A 95 10.10 19.41 -17.51
CA SER A 95 10.96 19.21 -18.69
C SER A 95 10.81 20.31 -19.75
N GLY A 96 9.77 21.13 -19.66
CA GLY A 96 9.42 22.12 -20.67
C GLY A 96 8.58 21.57 -21.85
N ASP A 97 8.32 20.25 -21.88
CA ASP A 97 7.42 19.62 -22.85
C ASP A 97 5.96 19.73 -22.39
N THR A 98 5.15 20.46 -23.14
CA THR A 98 3.73 20.70 -22.80
C THR A 98 2.83 19.51 -23.01
N THR A 99 3.31 18.40 -23.58
CA THR A 99 2.51 17.22 -23.92
C THR A 99 2.64 16.09 -22.89
N VAL A 100 3.67 16.10 -22.03
CA VAL A 100 4.01 15.02 -21.10
C VAL A 100 2.86 14.69 -20.15
N VAL A 101 2.24 15.71 -19.54
CA VAL A 101 1.18 15.51 -18.54
C VAL A 101 -0.10 14.95 -19.17
N THR A 102 -0.51 15.49 -20.32
CA THR A 102 -1.73 15.07 -21.03
C THR A 102 -1.60 13.70 -21.68
N SER A 103 -0.37 13.28 -22.04
CA SER A 103 -0.08 11.95 -22.60
C SER A 103 0.19 10.88 -21.55
N GLY A 104 0.23 11.22 -20.25
CA GLY A 104 0.54 10.27 -19.17
C GLY A 104 2.02 9.87 -19.14
N GLY A 105 2.93 10.75 -19.57
CA GLY A 105 4.38 10.51 -19.60
C GLY A 105 5.00 10.29 -18.23
N ASN A 106 6.15 9.60 -18.19
CA ASN A 106 6.95 9.42 -16.97
C ASN A 106 7.55 10.75 -16.53
N GLY A 107 7.58 11.00 -15.19
CA GLY A 107 8.17 12.20 -14.60
C GLY A 107 7.16 13.24 -14.13
N THR A 108 5.88 13.03 -14.37
CA THR A 108 4.80 13.92 -13.88
C THR A 108 4.76 13.92 -12.36
N ARG A 109 4.81 15.13 -11.77
CA ARG A 109 4.64 15.34 -10.32
C ARG A 109 3.20 15.76 -10.03
N THR A 110 2.65 15.28 -8.92
CA THR A 110 1.33 15.70 -8.44
C THR A 110 1.46 16.40 -7.09
N TYR A 111 0.87 17.58 -6.96
CA TYR A 111 0.73 18.33 -5.73
C TYR A 111 -0.74 18.56 -5.41
N ILE A 112 -1.16 18.18 -4.21
CA ILE A 112 -2.54 18.36 -3.72
C ILE A 112 -2.52 19.42 -2.63
N PHE A 113 -3.41 20.40 -2.70
CA PHE A 113 -3.51 21.44 -1.66
C PHE A 113 -4.93 21.94 -1.47
N VAL A 114 -5.17 22.56 -0.33
CA VAL A 114 -6.44 23.22 0.01
C VAL A 114 -6.37 24.69 -0.37
N PRO A 115 -7.39 25.29 -1.02
CA PRO A 115 -7.42 26.70 -1.35
C PRO A 115 -7.12 27.60 -0.15
N GLY A 116 -6.33 28.65 -0.37
CA GLY A 116 -5.92 29.59 0.68
C GLY A 116 -4.66 29.18 1.45
N HIS A 117 -4.02 28.05 1.13
CA HIS A 117 -2.75 27.64 1.71
C HIS A 117 -1.59 27.86 0.74
N ASP A 118 -0.38 28.01 1.30
CA ASP A 118 0.84 28.22 0.50
C ASP A 118 1.20 26.95 -0.30
N VAL A 119 1.77 27.18 -1.49
CA VAL A 119 2.19 26.11 -2.42
C VAL A 119 3.68 26.22 -2.71
N PRO A 120 4.34 25.16 -3.22
CA PRO A 120 5.74 25.22 -3.64
C PRO A 120 6.02 26.38 -4.58
N LYS A 121 7.23 26.95 -4.47
CA LYS A 121 7.65 28.12 -5.23
C LYS A 121 7.33 28.06 -6.73
N PRO A 122 7.56 26.93 -7.45
CA PRO A 122 7.24 26.85 -8.87
C PRO A 122 5.76 27.04 -9.20
N LEU A 123 4.84 26.69 -8.27
CA LEU A 123 3.39 26.73 -8.48
C LEU A 123 2.74 28.03 -7.96
N ARG A 124 3.46 28.94 -7.30
CA ARG A 124 2.86 30.14 -6.70
C ARG A 124 2.18 31.06 -7.70
N GLY A 125 2.73 31.19 -8.89
CA GLY A 125 2.15 31.99 -9.96
C GLY A 125 0.81 31.46 -10.47
N LEU A 126 0.53 30.17 -10.26
CA LEU A 126 -0.73 29.55 -10.69
C LEU A 126 -1.94 29.98 -9.85
N LEU A 127 -1.75 30.32 -8.57
CA LEU A 127 -2.88 30.66 -7.68
C LEU A 127 -3.72 31.85 -8.18
N PRO A 128 -3.14 33.01 -8.53
CA PRO A 128 -3.90 34.12 -9.10
C PRO A 128 -4.58 33.77 -10.43
N ALA A 129 -3.93 32.97 -11.27
CA ALA A 129 -4.48 32.53 -12.55
C ALA A 129 -5.71 31.62 -12.38
N ILE A 130 -5.68 30.70 -11.40
CA ILE A 130 -6.85 29.88 -11.04
C ILE A 130 -8.01 30.77 -10.62
N ASP A 131 -7.76 31.74 -9.72
CA ASP A 131 -8.82 32.65 -9.24
C ASP A 131 -9.41 33.48 -10.37
N GLU A 132 -8.58 33.98 -11.29
CA GLU A 132 -9.03 34.75 -12.46
C GLU A 132 -9.88 33.88 -13.40
N VAL A 133 -9.41 32.67 -13.77
CA VAL A 133 -10.15 31.71 -14.63
C VAL A 133 -11.51 31.39 -14.01
N VAL A 134 -11.54 31.02 -12.73
CA VAL A 134 -12.78 30.69 -12.01
C VAL A 134 -13.76 31.84 -11.99
N ASN A 135 -13.28 33.07 -11.84
CA ASN A 135 -14.12 34.27 -11.87
C ASN A 135 -14.68 34.61 -13.27
N ILE A 136 -13.87 34.37 -14.32
CA ILE A 136 -14.31 34.60 -15.72
C ILE A 136 -15.33 33.55 -16.15
N VAL A 137 -15.06 32.26 -15.83
CA VAL A 137 -15.95 31.17 -16.22
C VAL A 137 -17.22 31.10 -15.36
N GLY A 138 -17.15 31.60 -14.14
CA GLY A 138 -18.29 31.62 -13.19
C GLY A 138 -18.60 30.25 -12.56
N VAL A 139 -17.76 29.22 -12.82
CA VAL A 139 -17.86 27.88 -12.25
C VAL A 139 -16.63 27.63 -11.38
N LYS A 140 -16.83 27.00 -10.22
CA LYS A 140 -15.75 26.74 -9.25
C LYS A 140 -15.00 25.44 -9.50
N GLU A 141 -15.67 24.45 -10.07
CA GLU A 141 -15.11 23.13 -10.39
C GLU A 141 -14.64 23.13 -11.84
N VAL A 142 -13.36 23.41 -12.06
CA VAL A 142 -12.75 23.47 -13.39
C VAL A 142 -11.44 22.71 -13.45
N ASP A 143 -11.19 22.14 -14.62
CA ASP A 143 -9.95 21.56 -15.08
C ASP A 143 -9.25 22.58 -15.99
N ILE A 144 -7.99 22.93 -15.71
CA ILE A 144 -7.24 23.98 -16.39
C ILE A 144 -5.93 23.39 -16.88
N GLU A 145 -5.73 23.37 -18.21
CA GLU A 145 -4.43 23.09 -18.82
C GLU A 145 -3.59 24.37 -18.88
N PHE A 146 -2.35 24.32 -18.36
CA PHE A 146 -1.52 25.50 -18.24
C PHE A 146 -0.04 25.25 -18.53
N ALA A 147 0.70 26.33 -18.79
CA ALA A 147 2.16 26.36 -18.69
C ALA A 147 2.61 27.58 -17.88
N ILE A 148 3.80 27.48 -17.30
CA ILE A 148 4.49 28.61 -16.68
C ILE A 148 5.82 28.79 -17.41
N THR A 149 6.07 29.99 -17.92
CA THR A 149 7.30 30.31 -18.65
C THR A 149 8.47 30.57 -17.68
N ASN A 150 9.70 30.62 -18.21
CA ASN A 150 10.88 31.01 -17.44
C ASN A 150 10.78 32.42 -16.81
N GLU A 151 9.95 33.29 -17.39
CA GLU A 151 9.65 34.62 -16.87
C GLU A 151 8.51 34.61 -15.80
N ALA A 152 8.07 33.41 -15.38
CA ALA A 152 6.96 33.19 -14.44
C ALA A 152 5.58 33.67 -14.94
N THR A 153 5.40 33.84 -16.26
CA THR A 153 4.10 34.09 -16.86
C THR A 153 3.29 32.82 -16.95
N VAL A 154 2.03 32.84 -16.50
CA VAL A 154 1.11 31.71 -16.62
C VAL A 154 0.35 31.84 -17.93
N VAL A 155 0.40 30.79 -18.75
CA VAL A 155 -0.34 30.64 -20.00
C VAL A 155 -1.39 29.56 -19.79
N VAL A 156 -2.67 29.91 -19.98
CA VAL A 156 -3.79 28.96 -19.92
C VAL A 156 -4.08 28.46 -21.33
N PHE A 157 -4.07 27.14 -21.51
CA PHE A 157 -4.32 26.50 -22.80
C PHE A 157 -5.78 26.13 -23.00
N GLN A 158 -6.40 25.60 -21.94
CA GLN A 158 -7.76 25.11 -21.98
C GLN A 158 -8.39 25.14 -20.60
N VAL A 159 -9.70 25.34 -20.53
CA VAL A 159 -10.50 25.29 -19.31
C VAL A 159 -11.75 24.47 -19.58
N ARG A 160 -12.03 23.49 -18.72
CA ARG A 160 -13.23 22.64 -18.80
C ARG A 160 -13.92 22.55 -17.43
N PRO A 161 -15.27 22.49 -17.37
CA PRO A 161 -15.97 22.15 -16.15
C PRO A 161 -15.66 20.70 -15.73
N ILE A 162 -15.42 20.45 -14.44
CA ILE A 162 -15.25 19.10 -13.89
C ILE A 162 -16.62 18.49 -13.63
N THR A 163 -16.88 17.31 -14.20
CA THR A 163 -18.02 16.49 -13.85
C THR A 163 -17.66 15.64 -12.64
N THR A 164 -18.13 16.03 -11.44
CA THR A 164 -17.85 15.30 -10.20
C THR A 164 -18.84 14.16 -10.00
N ARG A 165 -18.35 13.02 -9.54
CA ARG A 165 -19.18 11.87 -9.12
C ARG A 165 -19.64 12.00 -7.67
N GLY A 166 -19.05 12.91 -6.90
CA GLY A 166 -19.32 13.12 -5.48
C GLY A 166 -20.59 13.91 -5.19
N ILE A 167 -21.01 13.91 -3.91
CA ILE A 167 -22.17 14.63 -3.42
C ILE A 167 -21.83 16.12 -3.33
N LYS A 168 -22.61 16.96 -4.02
CA LYS A 168 -22.48 18.42 -3.99
C LYS A 168 -23.41 19.03 -2.92
N ASP A 169 -23.26 18.62 -1.66
CA ASP A 169 -24.04 19.19 -0.56
C ASP A 169 -23.49 20.58 -0.16
N GLY A 170 -24.38 21.57 -0.13
CA GLY A 170 -24.06 22.94 0.27
C GLY A 170 -23.38 23.79 -0.82
N THR A 171 -23.06 25.04 -0.47
CA THR A 171 -22.32 25.95 -1.33
C THR A 171 -20.82 25.60 -1.37
N TRP A 172 -20.10 26.17 -2.34
CA TRP A 172 -18.63 26.00 -2.41
C TRP A 172 -17.93 26.45 -1.11
N GLY A 173 -18.38 27.57 -0.53
CA GLY A 173 -17.88 28.06 0.76
C GLY A 173 -18.14 27.07 1.90
N ASP A 174 -19.34 26.51 1.99
CA ASP A 174 -19.68 25.50 3.01
C ASP A 174 -18.79 24.26 2.91
N ARG A 175 -18.44 23.83 1.69
CA ARG A 175 -17.54 22.68 1.45
C ARG A 175 -16.11 23.01 1.87
N ILE A 176 -15.58 24.20 1.55
CA ILE A 176 -14.25 24.64 2.01
C ILE A 176 -14.21 24.69 3.53
N ASP A 177 -15.19 25.32 4.18
CA ASP A 177 -15.26 25.42 5.64
C ASP A 177 -15.37 24.04 6.30
N GLY A 178 -16.14 23.13 5.71
CA GLY A 178 -16.28 21.75 6.16
C GLY A 178 -14.96 20.99 6.07
N LEU A 179 -14.25 21.12 4.95
CA LEU A 179 -12.93 20.53 4.73
C LEU A 179 -11.91 21.07 5.74
N LEU A 180 -11.82 22.38 5.89
CA LEU A 180 -10.89 23.03 6.83
C LEU A 180 -11.16 22.63 8.28
N ARG A 181 -12.44 22.57 8.71
CA ARG A 181 -12.80 22.07 10.04
C ARG A 181 -12.33 20.62 10.24
N SER A 182 -12.48 19.77 9.24
CA SER A 182 -12.04 18.37 9.30
C SER A 182 -10.52 18.24 9.35
N LEU A 183 -9.80 18.99 8.51
CA LEU A 183 -8.33 19.00 8.50
C LEU A 183 -7.75 19.59 9.78
N ASN A 184 -8.36 20.62 10.37
CA ASN A 184 -7.91 21.16 11.66
C ASN A 184 -8.06 20.13 12.81
N ARG A 185 -9.10 19.28 12.78
CA ARG A 185 -9.21 18.14 13.73
C ARG A 185 -8.11 17.11 13.48
N VAL A 186 -7.81 16.81 12.22
CA VAL A 186 -6.70 15.92 11.83
C VAL A 186 -5.37 16.48 12.34
N LYS A 187 -5.12 17.78 12.14
CA LYS A 187 -3.94 18.48 12.64
C LYS A 187 -3.80 18.33 14.16
N ALA A 188 -4.86 18.59 14.91
CA ALA A 188 -4.85 18.41 16.37
C ALA A 188 -4.53 16.98 16.78
N SER A 189 -5.07 15.97 16.07
CA SER A 189 -4.76 14.57 16.31
C SER A 189 -3.29 14.24 16.06
N ILE A 190 -2.66 14.82 15.02
CA ILE A 190 -1.22 14.64 14.76
C ILE A 190 -0.39 15.29 15.89
N GLU A 191 -0.76 16.49 16.32
CA GLU A 191 -0.09 17.19 17.41
C GLU A 191 -0.21 16.43 18.75
N ASP A 192 -1.34 15.75 19.00
CA ASP A 192 -1.52 14.89 20.17
C ASP A 192 -0.59 13.66 20.11
N VAL A 193 -0.47 13.01 18.94
CA VAL A 193 0.46 11.88 18.74
C VAL A 193 1.90 12.33 18.94
N ASN A 194 2.28 13.49 18.39
CA ASN A 194 3.62 14.03 18.56
C ASN A 194 3.94 14.30 20.02
N ARG A 195 3.04 14.97 20.77
CA ARG A 195 3.21 15.18 22.23
C ARG A 195 3.32 13.88 23.00
N PHE A 196 2.54 12.88 22.63
CA PHE A 196 2.64 11.56 23.26
C PHE A 196 4.01 10.94 23.03
N ASN A 197 4.50 10.92 21.78
CA ASN A 197 5.81 10.38 21.41
C ASN A 197 6.95 11.11 22.13
N ASP A 198 6.90 12.45 22.19
CA ASP A 198 7.88 13.28 22.92
C ASP A 198 7.89 12.92 24.42
N GLY A 199 6.71 12.72 25.02
CA GLY A 199 6.56 12.28 26.41
C GLY A 199 7.11 10.86 26.67
N GLN A 200 7.24 10.02 25.65
CA GLN A 200 7.89 8.71 25.71
C GLN A 200 9.38 8.76 25.37
N GLY A 201 9.95 9.93 25.10
CA GLY A 201 11.35 10.10 24.73
C GLY A 201 11.68 9.67 23.31
N LEU A 202 10.67 9.55 22.42
CA LEU A 202 10.90 9.28 20.99
C LEU A 202 11.16 10.58 20.26
N VAL A 203 12.29 10.66 19.53
CA VAL A 203 12.62 11.84 18.71
C VAL A 203 11.95 11.77 17.35
N GLY A 204 11.51 12.95 16.85
CA GLY A 204 10.92 13.13 15.52
C GLY A 204 9.45 12.72 15.41
N HIS A 205 8.79 13.27 14.40
CA HIS A 205 7.34 13.29 14.30
C HIS A 205 6.82 12.69 12.98
N THR A 206 7.68 11.95 12.27
CA THR A 206 7.30 11.34 10.99
C THR A 206 6.33 10.19 11.21
N LEU A 207 5.24 10.21 10.44
CA LEU A 207 4.20 9.18 10.40
C LEU A 207 4.06 8.67 8.96
N GLY A 208 3.77 7.40 8.77
CA GLY A 208 3.59 6.82 7.42
C GLY A 208 2.49 5.77 7.39
N VAL A 209 1.91 5.51 6.22
CA VAL A 209 0.83 4.52 6.07
C VAL A 209 1.34 3.09 5.89
N MET A 210 2.60 2.90 5.49
CA MET A 210 3.19 1.59 5.19
C MET A 210 4.40 1.19 6.04
N PRO A 211 5.03 2.07 6.86
CA PRO A 211 6.15 1.64 7.69
C PRO A 211 5.70 0.56 8.64
N ASP A 212 6.38 -0.60 8.59
CA ASP A 212 6.14 -1.69 9.54
C ASP A 212 4.68 -2.21 9.59
N LEU A 213 4.49 -3.51 9.70
CA LEU A 213 3.17 -4.17 9.75
C LEU A 213 2.16 -3.82 8.63
N ASN A 214 2.48 -2.92 7.73
CA ASN A 214 1.72 -2.55 6.53
C ASN A 214 0.20 -2.41 6.72
N PRO A 215 -0.29 -1.50 7.59
CA PRO A 215 -1.72 -1.39 7.85
C PRO A 215 -2.55 -1.06 6.59
N ALA A 216 -2.02 -0.23 5.69
CA ALA A 216 -2.73 0.11 4.44
C ALA A 216 -2.96 -1.11 3.53
N GLU A 217 -2.04 -2.09 3.53
CA GLU A 217 -2.19 -3.36 2.81
C GLU A 217 -3.24 -4.27 3.47
N LEU A 218 -3.25 -4.35 4.82
CA LEU A 218 -4.06 -5.33 5.55
C LEU A 218 -5.50 -4.89 5.82
N ILE A 219 -5.71 -3.61 6.11
CA ILE A 219 -7.03 -3.06 6.47
C ILE A 219 -7.47 -1.88 5.59
N GLY A 220 -6.64 -1.50 4.61
CA GLY A 220 -6.90 -0.35 3.74
C GLY A 220 -6.55 1.00 4.37
N THR A 221 -6.58 2.04 3.55
CA THR A 221 -6.28 3.41 3.99
C THR A 221 -7.44 4.10 4.71
N LYS A 222 -8.67 3.58 4.59
CA LYS A 222 -9.88 4.10 5.25
C LYS A 222 -10.71 2.95 5.87
N PRO A 223 -10.12 2.15 6.78
CA PRO A 223 -10.81 1.01 7.36
C PRO A 223 -12.03 1.43 8.17
N ARG A 224 -13.02 0.53 8.25
CA ARG A 224 -14.14 0.67 9.17
C ARG A 224 -13.69 0.42 10.60
N SER A 225 -14.49 0.90 11.56
CA SER A 225 -14.10 0.92 12.98
C SER A 225 -13.74 -0.46 13.54
N LEU A 226 -14.46 -1.51 13.15
CA LEU A 226 -14.19 -2.87 13.63
C LEU A 226 -12.86 -3.39 13.12
N ALA A 227 -12.60 -3.29 11.82
CA ALA A 227 -11.36 -3.73 11.22
C ALA A 227 -10.15 -2.99 11.82
N ALA A 228 -10.23 -1.66 11.97
CA ALA A 228 -9.20 -0.86 12.60
C ALA A 228 -8.95 -1.27 14.07
N SER A 229 -10.03 -1.50 14.82
CA SER A 229 -9.96 -1.89 16.24
C SER A 229 -9.39 -3.30 16.41
N LEU A 230 -9.78 -4.26 15.57
CA LEU A 230 -9.22 -5.62 15.54
C LEU A 230 -7.73 -5.61 15.21
N TYR A 231 -7.35 -4.92 14.14
CA TYR A 231 -5.94 -4.81 13.72
C TYR A 231 -5.06 -4.24 14.84
N ARG A 232 -5.52 -3.17 15.49
CA ARG A 232 -4.80 -2.56 16.60
C ARG A 232 -4.65 -3.53 17.76
N HIS A 233 -5.73 -4.12 18.24
CA HIS A 233 -5.73 -5.04 19.37
C HIS A 233 -4.88 -6.29 19.11
N LEU A 234 -5.00 -6.86 17.92
CA LEU A 234 -4.31 -8.10 17.57
C LEU A 234 -2.82 -7.89 17.28
N LEU A 235 -2.44 -6.78 16.65
CA LEU A 235 -1.08 -6.56 16.16
C LEU A 235 -0.40 -5.35 16.77
N SER A 236 -0.94 -4.14 16.57
CA SER A 236 -0.15 -2.92 16.68
C SER A 236 -0.18 -2.23 18.04
N ASP A 237 -1.05 -2.63 18.99
CA ASP A 237 -1.05 -2.01 20.31
C ASP A 237 0.04 -2.62 21.22
N THR A 238 0.20 -3.95 21.26
CA THR A 238 1.19 -4.60 22.14
C THR A 238 1.90 -5.81 21.54
N ALA A 239 1.25 -6.59 20.67
CA ALA A 239 1.78 -7.87 20.20
C ALA A 239 3.12 -7.71 19.46
N TRP A 240 3.24 -6.70 18.59
CA TRP A 240 4.44 -6.37 17.84
C TRP A 240 5.66 -6.11 18.74
N ALA A 241 5.47 -5.29 19.78
CA ALA A 241 6.53 -4.93 20.71
C ALA A 241 6.90 -6.09 21.63
N THR A 242 5.92 -6.90 22.06
CA THR A 242 6.15 -8.11 22.85
C THR A 242 7.02 -9.12 22.11
N ALA A 243 6.78 -9.30 20.81
CA ALA A 243 7.60 -10.20 19.98
C ALA A 243 9.05 -9.71 19.85
N ARG A 244 9.25 -8.41 19.66
CA ARG A 244 10.58 -7.80 19.52
C ARG A 244 11.38 -7.81 20.80
N GLU A 245 10.74 -7.48 21.92
CA GLU A 245 11.39 -7.51 23.25
C GLU A 245 11.96 -8.90 23.58
N LYS A 246 11.24 -9.97 23.24
CA LYS A 246 11.71 -11.35 23.44
C LYS A 246 13.02 -11.67 22.71
N PHE A 247 13.25 -11.04 21.56
CA PHE A 247 14.52 -11.18 20.84
C PHE A 247 15.65 -10.32 21.42
N GLY A 248 15.33 -9.31 22.23
CA GLY A 248 16.29 -8.39 22.82
C GLY A 248 16.37 -7.03 22.13
N TYR A 249 15.36 -6.68 21.35
CA TYR A 249 15.13 -5.30 20.95
C TYR A 249 14.59 -4.48 22.11
N ARG A 250 14.55 -3.15 21.96
CA ARG A 250 14.03 -2.23 22.99
C ARG A 250 12.57 -2.53 23.31
N ASP A 251 12.23 -2.40 24.60
CA ASP A 251 10.86 -2.58 25.10
C ASP A 251 10.01 -1.35 24.80
N LEU A 252 9.05 -1.50 23.91
CA LEU A 252 8.08 -0.47 23.52
C LEU A 252 6.63 -0.92 23.75
N ARG A 253 6.37 -1.88 24.65
CA ARG A 253 5.02 -2.43 24.90
C ARG A 253 4.01 -1.41 25.40
N SER A 254 4.45 -0.28 25.94
CA SER A 254 3.60 0.84 26.37
C SER A 254 3.24 1.82 25.25
N ILE A 255 3.81 1.65 24.05
CA ILE A 255 3.69 2.58 22.94
C ILE A 255 2.89 1.94 21.82
N PRO A 256 1.71 2.46 21.45
CA PRO A 256 0.99 1.99 20.27
C PRO A 256 1.78 2.36 19.00
N LEU A 257 1.90 1.40 18.09
CA LEU A 257 2.61 1.62 16.82
C LEU A 257 1.75 2.41 15.83
N VAL A 258 0.43 2.12 15.78
CA VAL A 258 -0.50 2.66 14.79
C VAL A 258 -1.50 3.62 15.43
N HIS A 259 -1.63 4.78 14.81
CA HIS A 259 -2.57 5.84 15.20
C HIS A 259 -3.59 6.08 14.08
N MET A 260 -4.88 6.13 14.43
CA MET A 260 -5.95 6.46 13.48
C MET A 260 -6.07 7.99 13.36
N ILE A 261 -5.61 8.54 12.26
CA ILE A 261 -5.57 9.99 11.99
C ILE A 261 -6.42 10.30 10.76
N GLY A 262 -7.48 11.07 10.91
CA GLY A 262 -8.40 11.38 9.81
C GLY A 262 -8.99 10.11 9.14
N GLY A 263 -9.20 9.05 9.91
CA GLY A 263 -9.68 7.76 9.44
C GLY A 263 -8.61 6.90 8.73
N THR A 264 -7.36 7.38 8.63
CA THR A 264 -6.23 6.65 8.03
C THR A 264 -5.34 6.08 9.12
N PRO A 265 -4.90 4.80 9.04
CA PRO A 265 -3.94 4.22 9.96
C PRO A 265 -2.52 4.69 9.62
N TYR A 266 -1.92 5.47 10.52
CA TYR A 266 -0.53 5.90 10.42
C TYR A 266 0.35 5.20 11.44
N VAL A 267 1.48 4.71 10.99
CA VAL A 267 2.54 4.13 11.82
C VAL A 267 3.47 5.24 12.30
N SER A 268 3.78 5.24 13.60
CA SER A 268 4.85 6.09 14.15
C SER A 268 6.22 5.58 13.70
N VAL A 269 6.89 6.34 12.83
CA VAL A 269 8.22 5.97 12.32
C VAL A 269 9.25 5.94 13.45
N SER A 270 9.18 6.87 14.40
CA SER A 270 10.07 6.88 15.57
C SER A 270 9.90 5.62 16.43
N ALA A 271 8.67 5.20 16.70
CA ALA A 271 8.39 3.97 17.44
C ALA A 271 8.85 2.72 16.66
N SER A 272 8.55 2.66 15.36
CA SER A 272 9.01 1.57 14.50
C SER A 272 10.52 1.44 14.51
N VAL A 273 11.25 2.51 14.21
CA VAL A 273 12.74 2.52 14.19
C VAL A 273 13.31 2.18 15.56
N ALA A 274 12.80 2.79 16.64
CA ALA A 274 13.25 2.51 18.01
C ALA A 274 13.13 1.02 18.36
N SER A 275 12.08 0.36 17.87
CA SER A 275 11.81 -1.06 18.13
C SER A 275 12.76 -2.02 17.42
N PHE A 276 13.55 -1.54 16.45
CA PHE A 276 14.58 -2.32 15.78
C PHE A 276 15.98 -2.11 16.37
N ILE A 277 16.10 -1.25 17.38
CA ILE A 277 17.39 -1.01 18.05
C ILE A 277 17.55 -2.05 19.19
N PRO A 278 18.71 -2.74 19.28
CA PRO A 278 18.98 -3.63 20.40
C PRO A 278 18.87 -2.92 21.77
N ALA A 279 18.29 -3.60 22.77
CA ALA A 279 18.08 -3.03 24.12
C ALA A 279 19.38 -2.62 24.83
N THR A 280 20.51 -3.20 24.41
CA THR A 280 21.85 -2.91 24.97
C THR A 280 22.44 -1.61 24.44
N VAL A 281 21.87 -1.02 23.38
CA VAL A 281 22.37 0.25 22.80
C VAL A 281 22.02 1.41 23.74
N PRO A 282 23.00 2.26 24.15
CA PRO A 282 22.74 3.40 25.01
C PRO A 282 21.74 4.38 24.42
N GLU A 283 20.94 5.02 25.27
CA GLU A 283 19.90 5.96 24.85
C GLU A 283 20.39 7.07 23.91
N PRO A 284 21.53 7.77 24.18
CA PRO A 284 22.01 8.82 23.29
C PRO A 284 22.34 8.31 21.88
N VAL A 285 22.86 7.10 21.74
CA VAL A 285 23.16 6.46 20.45
C VAL A 285 21.85 6.07 19.74
N ALA A 286 20.89 5.51 20.46
CA ALA A 286 19.59 5.14 19.92
C ALA A 286 18.85 6.37 19.34
N GLN A 287 18.88 7.51 20.05
CA GLN A 287 18.27 8.77 19.57
C GLN A 287 18.89 9.25 18.27
N LYS A 288 20.22 9.15 18.13
CA LYS A 288 20.90 9.47 16.86
C LYS A 288 20.46 8.54 15.72
N VAL A 289 20.37 7.23 15.98
CA VAL A 289 19.88 6.24 15.00
C VAL A 289 18.48 6.59 14.54
N ILE A 290 17.57 6.89 15.46
CA ILE A 290 16.19 7.27 15.15
C ILE A 290 16.15 8.56 14.31
N ALA A 291 16.91 9.57 14.70
CA ALA A 291 16.96 10.85 13.99
C ALA A 291 17.51 10.70 12.56
N ASP A 292 18.58 9.92 12.36
CA ASP A 292 19.16 9.68 11.05
C ASP A 292 18.24 8.87 10.14
N ALA A 293 17.55 7.85 10.68
CA ALA A 293 16.56 7.07 9.96
C ALA A 293 15.38 7.94 9.49
N GLN A 294 14.86 8.81 10.35
CA GLN A 294 13.78 9.74 9.98
C GLN A 294 14.25 10.77 8.94
N ARG A 295 15.46 11.30 9.08
CA ARG A 295 16.04 12.20 8.08
C ARG A 295 16.10 11.54 6.70
N LYS A 296 16.53 10.28 6.65
CA LYS A 296 16.55 9.47 5.42
C LYS A 296 15.15 9.35 4.81
N LEU A 297 14.16 8.99 5.60
CA LEU A 297 12.79 8.83 5.13
C LEU A 297 12.16 10.17 4.69
N ASN A 298 12.48 11.27 5.39
CA ASN A 298 11.95 12.59 5.01
C ASN A 298 12.57 13.09 3.69
N GLN A 299 13.78 12.64 3.35
CA GLN A 299 14.42 12.92 2.07
C GLN A 299 13.94 12.00 0.94
N GLU A 300 13.65 10.75 1.25
CA GLU A 300 13.19 9.71 0.32
C GLU A 300 11.90 9.05 0.85
N PRO A 301 10.76 9.78 0.83
CA PRO A 301 9.51 9.30 1.41
C PRO A 301 8.93 8.07 0.70
N GLU A 302 9.34 7.81 -0.53
CA GLU A 302 9.02 6.59 -1.28
C GLU A 302 9.62 5.32 -0.64
N LEU A 303 10.50 5.44 0.38
CA LEU A 303 11.03 4.32 1.15
C LEU A 303 10.15 3.93 2.35
N HIS A 304 8.98 4.53 2.52
CA HIS A 304 8.13 4.28 3.69
C HIS A 304 7.62 2.83 3.80
N ASP A 305 7.58 2.08 2.71
CA ASP A 305 7.27 0.65 2.67
C ASP A 305 8.51 -0.26 2.79
N LYS A 306 9.71 0.32 2.92
CA LYS A 306 11.01 -0.35 2.92
C LYS A 306 11.87 -0.03 4.15
N ILE A 307 11.23 0.38 5.26
CA ILE A 307 11.90 0.82 6.49
C ILE A 307 12.97 -0.19 6.94
N GLU A 308 12.60 -1.46 7.05
CA GLU A 308 13.44 -2.52 7.58
C GLU A 308 14.64 -2.88 6.69
N PHE A 309 14.58 -2.56 5.41
CA PHE A 309 15.60 -2.94 4.43
C PHE A 309 16.47 -1.77 3.96
N ARG A 310 15.94 -0.54 4.05
CA ARG A 310 16.57 0.64 3.43
C ARG A 310 16.75 1.83 4.37
N VAL A 311 16.02 1.89 5.48
CA VAL A 311 15.98 3.05 6.38
C VAL A 311 16.65 2.77 7.72
N VAL A 312 16.44 1.59 8.30
CA VAL A 312 17.10 1.19 9.56
C VAL A 312 17.59 -0.25 9.47
N PRO A 313 18.82 -0.55 9.92
CA PRO A 313 19.29 -1.92 10.03
C PRO A 313 18.59 -2.63 11.19
N THR A 314 18.01 -3.78 10.92
CA THR A 314 17.25 -4.58 11.88
C THR A 314 17.98 -5.83 12.35
N CYS A 315 19.09 -6.18 11.67
CA CYS A 315 20.04 -7.24 12.01
C CYS A 315 21.41 -6.88 11.44
N LEU A 316 22.45 -7.54 11.90
CA LEU A 316 23.76 -7.45 11.26
C LEU A 316 23.75 -8.23 9.94
N LYS A 317 24.29 -7.65 8.88
CA LYS A 317 24.41 -8.27 7.56
C LYS A 317 25.87 -8.37 7.13
N PRO A 318 26.24 -9.31 6.23
CA PRO A 318 27.55 -9.33 5.61
C PRO A 318 27.96 -7.96 5.07
N ARG A 319 29.23 -7.60 5.28
CA ARG A 319 29.84 -6.34 4.81
C ARG A 319 29.17 -5.04 5.22
N MET A 320 28.34 -5.06 6.27
CA MET A 320 27.63 -3.88 6.73
C MET A 320 28.53 -2.84 7.40
N ARG A 321 29.74 -3.25 7.85
CA ARG A 321 30.69 -2.36 8.52
C ARG A 321 31.19 -1.26 7.61
N ASP A 322 31.31 -1.55 6.30
CA ASP A 322 31.82 -0.65 5.28
C ASP A 322 30.71 -0.27 4.28
N GLY A 323 30.49 1.01 3.99
CA GLY A 323 29.66 1.43 2.88
C GLY A 323 28.45 2.33 3.21
N GLN A 324 27.34 2.14 2.49
CA GLN A 324 26.18 3.04 2.48
C GLN A 324 25.53 3.27 3.86
N TRP A 325 25.47 2.25 4.70
CA TRP A 325 24.88 2.37 6.03
C TRP A 325 25.69 3.32 6.92
N ARG A 326 27.02 3.29 6.86
CA ARG A 326 27.85 4.24 7.64
C ARG A 326 27.61 5.69 7.21
N GLN A 327 27.43 5.93 5.91
CA GLN A 327 27.11 7.28 5.39
C GLN A 327 25.74 7.77 5.87
N GLN A 328 24.76 6.91 5.90
CA GLN A 328 23.41 7.24 6.36
C GLN A 328 23.38 7.62 7.84
N PHE A 329 24.14 6.89 8.69
CA PHE A 329 24.22 7.12 10.13
C PHE A 329 25.42 8.02 10.50
N SER A 330 25.56 9.14 9.80
CA SER A 330 26.66 10.07 9.92
C SER A 330 26.73 10.83 11.26
N SER A 331 25.64 10.85 12.03
CA SER A 331 25.61 11.47 13.36
C SER A 331 26.29 10.63 14.45
N LEU A 332 26.55 9.33 14.18
CA LEU A 332 27.30 8.46 15.09
C LEU A 332 28.82 8.68 14.90
N SER A 333 29.59 8.62 15.98
CA SER A 333 31.05 8.46 15.89
C SER A 333 31.41 7.05 15.39
N ASP A 334 32.66 6.81 15.02
CA ASP A 334 33.10 5.48 14.57
C ASP A 334 32.99 4.45 15.69
N ASP A 335 33.27 4.81 16.94
CA ASP A 335 33.11 3.94 18.10
C ASP A 335 31.62 3.63 18.38
N GLU A 336 30.74 4.63 18.29
CA GLU A 336 29.30 4.43 18.44
C GLU A 336 28.74 3.53 17.35
N TRP A 337 29.19 3.72 16.09
CA TRP A 337 28.80 2.86 14.97
C TRP A 337 29.27 1.43 15.16
N ALA A 338 30.53 1.21 15.53
CA ALA A 338 31.08 -0.12 15.80
C ALA A 338 30.31 -0.82 16.94
N SER A 339 30.04 -0.12 18.04
CA SER A 339 29.28 -0.64 19.18
C SER A 339 27.83 -0.99 18.79
N TYR A 340 27.18 -0.18 17.93
CA TYR A 340 25.84 -0.45 17.42
C TYR A 340 25.83 -1.72 16.55
N LEU A 341 26.79 -1.91 15.66
CA LEU A 341 26.90 -3.11 14.84
C LEU A 341 27.19 -4.36 15.69
N ASP A 342 28.02 -4.26 16.73
CA ASP A 342 28.29 -5.36 17.64
C ASP A 342 27.02 -5.78 18.41
N ALA A 343 26.20 -4.81 18.85
CA ALA A 343 24.92 -5.07 19.47
C ALA A 343 23.93 -5.76 18.49
N LEU A 344 23.91 -5.34 17.23
CA LEU A 344 23.14 -6.01 16.17
C LEU A 344 23.65 -7.43 15.92
N GLY A 345 24.97 -7.66 15.96
CA GLY A 345 25.56 -8.99 15.80
C GLY A 345 25.14 -9.95 16.90
N ILE A 346 25.19 -9.52 18.15
CA ILE A 346 24.71 -10.29 19.31
C ILE A 346 23.23 -10.66 19.13
N LEU A 347 22.43 -9.68 18.73
CA LEU A 347 20.99 -9.85 18.48
C LEU A 347 20.73 -10.86 17.34
N THR A 348 21.45 -10.72 16.22
CA THR A 348 21.32 -11.60 15.06
C THR A 348 21.66 -13.04 15.41
N ASN A 349 22.77 -13.26 16.12
CA ASN A 349 23.16 -14.58 16.61
C ASN A 349 22.06 -15.17 17.52
N ARG A 350 21.49 -14.36 18.42
CA ARG A 350 20.40 -14.80 19.30
C ARG A 350 19.13 -15.19 18.53
N ILE A 351 18.78 -14.45 17.48
CA ILE A 351 17.59 -14.75 16.65
C ILE A 351 17.78 -16.05 15.89
N VAL A 352 18.93 -16.24 15.24
CA VAL A 352 19.19 -17.41 14.40
C VAL A 352 19.36 -18.69 15.24
N SER A 353 20.07 -18.61 16.38
CA SER A 353 20.31 -19.76 17.26
C SER A 353 19.20 -19.99 18.29
N GLY A 354 18.13 -19.20 18.30
CA GLY A 354 17.03 -19.25 19.28
C GLY A 354 16.08 -20.44 19.11
N GLY A 355 16.57 -21.68 19.20
CA GLY A 355 15.96 -22.96 18.83
C GLY A 355 14.52 -23.27 19.25
N ALA A 356 14.00 -22.67 20.36
CA ALA A 356 12.64 -22.96 20.85
C ALA A 356 11.52 -22.15 20.14
N LEU A 357 11.83 -21.27 19.18
CA LEU A 357 10.83 -20.46 18.51
C LEU A 357 9.87 -21.30 17.68
N PHE A 358 10.41 -22.22 16.90
CA PHE A 358 9.61 -23.03 15.98
C PHE A 358 8.78 -24.10 16.72
N ASP A 359 9.27 -24.62 17.84
CA ASP A 359 8.49 -25.50 18.72
C ASP A 359 7.30 -24.75 19.32
N ARG A 360 7.52 -23.55 19.83
CA ARG A 360 6.43 -22.69 20.32
C ARG A 360 5.43 -22.31 19.21
N ALA A 361 5.91 -22.12 17.98
CA ALA A 361 5.03 -21.85 16.85
C ALA A 361 4.15 -23.06 16.53
N ALA A 362 4.69 -24.28 16.53
CA ALA A 362 3.94 -25.52 16.34
C ALA A 362 2.88 -25.70 17.46
N GLU A 363 3.26 -25.57 18.72
CA GLU A 363 2.31 -25.62 19.85
C GLU A 363 1.21 -24.55 19.74
N GLY A 364 1.57 -23.31 19.33
CA GLY A 364 0.62 -22.23 19.12
C GLY A 364 -0.42 -22.54 18.04
N ILE A 365 0.02 -23.12 16.93
CA ILE A 365 -0.86 -23.57 15.84
C ILE A 365 -1.83 -24.63 16.36
N GLU A 366 -1.36 -25.66 17.05
CA GLU A 366 -2.23 -26.71 17.62
C GLU A 366 -3.30 -26.14 18.56
N ARG A 367 -2.93 -25.18 19.40
CA ARG A 367 -3.88 -24.52 20.31
C ARG A 367 -4.94 -23.71 19.56
N LEU A 368 -4.55 -23.00 18.49
CA LEU A 368 -5.47 -22.22 17.66
C LEU A 368 -6.44 -23.12 16.90
N GLU A 369 -5.95 -24.19 16.27
CA GLU A 369 -6.73 -25.17 15.55
C GLU A 369 -7.71 -25.91 16.47
N SER A 370 -7.26 -26.30 17.67
CA SER A 370 -8.13 -26.88 18.69
C SER A 370 -9.24 -25.91 19.11
N ALA A 371 -8.93 -24.63 19.32
CA ALA A 371 -9.90 -23.61 19.67
C ALA A 371 -10.94 -23.41 18.56
N ALA A 372 -10.52 -23.34 17.29
CA ALA A 372 -11.41 -23.24 16.12
C ALA A 372 -12.32 -24.48 15.99
N GLY A 373 -11.80 -25.69 16.22
CA GLY A 373 -12.59 -26.90 16.26
C GLY A 373 -13.69 -26.91 17.32
N GLN A 374 -13.44 -26.34 18.49
CA GLN A 374 -14.41 -26.21 19.58
C GLN A 374 -15.53 -25.22 19.27
N VAL A 375 -15.25 -24.16 18.52
CA VAL A 375 -16.27 -23.16 18.09
C VAL A 375 -17.42 -23.82 17.34
N LYS A 376 -17.13 -24.81 16.50
CA LYS A 376 -18.15 -25.55 15.72
C LYS A 376 -19.04 -26.46 16.57
N GLN A 377 -18.57 -26.85 17.77
CA GLN A 377 -19.26 -27.80 18.65
C GLN A 377 -20.08 -27.14 19.75
N ASN A 378 -19.72 -25.91 20.17
CA ASN A 378 -20.35 -25.24 21.32
C ASN A 378 -21.45 -24.28 20.87
N ALA A 379 -22.67 -24.53 21.37
CA ALA A 379 -23.87 -23.74 21.07
C ALA A 379 -24.00 -22.44 21.90
N GLY A 380 -23.04 -22.11 22.78
CA GLY A 380 -23.02 -20.87 23.54
C GLY A 380 -22.61 -19.69 22.64
N ARG A 381 -23.51 -18.73 22.42
CA ARG A 381 -23.27 -17.57 21.59
C ARG A 381 -23.46 -16.30 22.40
N GLY A 382 -22.35 -15.77 22.94
CA GLY A 382 -22.35 -14.51 23.64
C GLY A 382 -21.22 -13.60 23.17
N LEU A 383 -21.34 -12.28 23.37
CA LEU A 383 -20.28 -11.32 23.03
C LEU A 383 -18.96 -11.63 23.77
N LEU A 384 -19.07 -12.22 24.97
CA LEU A 384 -17.89 -12.65 25.74
C LEU A 384 -17.11 -13.77 25.03
N ASP A 385 -17.82 -14.70 24.37
CA ASP A 385 -17.18 -15.77 23.61
C ASP A 385 -16.42 -15.21 22.42
N VAL A 386 -16.99 -14.22 21.72
CA VAL A 386 -16.31 -13.50 20.61
C VAL A 386 -15.02 -12.86 21.11
N LEU A 387 -15.08 -12.12 22.21
CA LEU A 387 -13.89 -11.48 22.80
C LEU A 387 -12.84 -12.50 23.24
N SER A 388 -13.27 -13.64 23.81
CA SER A 388 -12.39 -14.73 24.21
C SER A 388 -11.66 -15.35 23.00
N LEU A 389 -12.33 -15.52 21.86
CA LEU A 389 -11.70 -16.01 20.63
C LEU A 389 -10.67 -15.04 20.10
N ILE A 390 -10.98 -13.74 20.07
CA ILE A 390 -10.07 -12.68 19.63
C ILE A 390 -8.84 -12.66 20.56
N GLU A 391 -9.03 -12.77 21.87
CA GLU A 391 -7.91 -12.80 22.83
C GLU A 391 -7.03 -14.06 22.67
N LYS A 392 -7.64 -15.23 22.41
CA LYS A 392 -6.87 -16.44 22.08
C LYS A 392 -6.07 -16.28 20.80
N ALA A 393 -6.67 -15.66 19.75
CA ALA A 393 -5.97 -15.32 18.51
C ALA A 393 -4.77 -14.40 18.78
N ARG A 394 -4.91 -13.44 19.71
CA ARG A 394 -3.84 -12.54 20.10
C ARG A 394 -2.71 -13.27 20.85
N VAL A 395 -3.04 -13.97 21.90
CA VAL A 395 -2.05 -14.59 22.82
C VAL A 395 -1.31 -15.77 22.18
N HIS A 396 -2.03 -16.64 21.48
CA HIS A 396 -1.47 -17.87 20.88
C HIS A 396 -1.12 -17.69 19.38
N GLY A 397 -1.61 -16.63 18.73
CA GLY A 397 -1.45 -16.38 17.31
C GLY A 397 -0.59 -15.17 16.99
N THR A 398 -1.10 -13.96 17.16
CA THR A 398 -0.44 -12.78 16.60
C THR A 398 0.87 -12.39 17.27
N VAL A 399 1.07 -12.69 18.55
CA VAL A 399 2.37 -12.52 19.22
C VAL A 399 3.40 -13.47 18.59
N LEU A 400 3.05 -14.76 18.43
CA LEU A 400 3.91 -15.73 17.75
C LEU A 400 4.14 -15.38 16.28
N PHE A 401 3.09 -14.93 15.58
CA PHE A 401 3.23 -14.45 14.20
C PHE A 401 4.26 -13.33 14.10
N ALA A 402 4.22 -12.35 15.00
CA ALA A 402 5.18 -11.26 15.01
C ALA A 402 6.62 -11.74 15.31
N GLU A 403 6.79 -12.78 16.15
CA GLU A 403 8.09 -13.42 16.40
C GLU A 403 8.61 -14.13 15.14
N VAL A 404 7.82 -15.04 14.53
CA VAL A 404 8.28 -15.78 13.34
C VAL A 404 8.40 -14.87 12.12
N ALA A 405 7.59 -13.83 11.98
CA ALA A 405 7.74 -12.83 10.93
C ALA A 405 9.07 -12.08 11.06
N ARG A 406 9.46 -11.68 12.28
CA ARG A 406 10.76 -11.05 12.51
C ARG A 406 11.93 -11.98 12.14
N ALA A 407 11.84 -13.25 12.53
CA ALA A 407 12.82 -14.26 12.15
C ALA A 407 12.92 -14.43 10.61
N ALA A 408 11.78 -14.52 9.92
CA ALA A 408 11.72 -14.61 8.46
C ALA A 408 12.31 -13.37 7.76
N PHE A 409 12.09 -12.16 8.30
CA PHE A 409 12.69 -10.95 7.75
C PHE A 409 14.20 -10.89 7.94
N VAL A 410 14.71 -11.35 9.09
CA VAL A 410 16.17 -11.48 9.32
C VAL A 410 16.77 -12.48 8.33
N ALA A 411 16.15 -13.64 8.15
CA ALA A 411 16.59 -14.64 7.16
C ALA A 411 16.61 -14.06 5.73
N THR A 412 15.52 -13.38 5.33
CA THR A 412 15.41 -12.75 4.01
C THR A 412 16.45 -11.66 3.79
N ASP A 413 16.72 -10.83 4.79
CA ASP A 413 17.66 -9.72 4.67
C ASP A 413 19.13 -10.23 4.55
N ILE A 414 19.47 -11.29 5.28
CA ILE A 414 20.77 -11.97 5.14
C ILE A 414 20.89 -12.63 3.76
N LEU A 415 19.87 -13.39 3.30
CA LEU A 415 19.88 -14.03 1.98
C LEU A 415 20.04 -13.02 0.84
N LYS A 416 19.32 -11.90 0.88
CA LYS A 416 19.48 -10.81 -0.09
C LYS A 416 20.88 -10.22 -0.08
N SER A 417 21.49 -10.09 1.09
CA SER A 417 22.86 -9.61 1.19
C SER A 417 23.84 -10.61 0.55
N LEU A 418 23.65 -11.91 0.76
CA LEU A 418 24.46 -12.96 0.13
C LEU A 418 24.30 -13.00 -1.40
N GLU A 419 23.08 -12.77 -1.93
CA GLU A 419 22.85 -12.64 -3.38
C GLU A 419 23.53 -11.39 -3.95
N ALA A 420 23.40 -10.24 -3.29
CA ALA A 420 24.00 -8.99 -3.72
C ALA A 420 25.54 -9.08 -3.80
N GLU A 421 26.15 -9.83 -2.87
CA GLU A 421 27.59 -10.10 -2.82
C GLU A 421 28.03 -11.32 -3.68
N GLN A 422 27.10 -11.92 -4.45
CA GLN A 422 27.34 -13.07 -5.32
C GLN A 422 27.94 -14.27 -4.57
N LEU A 423 27.63 -14.41 -3.29
CA LEU A 423 28.03 -15.55 -2.46
C LEU A 423 27.11 -16.75 -2.67
N VAL A 424 25.87 -16.49 -3.02
CA VAL A 424 24.86 -17.45 -3.49
C VAL A 424 24.37 -17.05 -4.88
N PRO A 425 23.79 -17.97 -5.66
CA PRO A 425 23.23 -17.65 -6.98
C PRO A 425 22.12 -16.60 -6.92
N GLN A 426 21.97 -15.83 -7.99
CA GLN A 426 20.82 -14.93 -8.14
C GLN A 426 19.51 -15.75 -8.18
N GLY A 427 18.47 -15.31 -7.46
CA GLY A 427 17.20 -16.02 -7.32
C GLY A 427 17.22 -17.14 -6.27
N PHE A 428 18.29 -17.24 -5.47
CA PHE A 428 18.39 -18.23 -4.40
C PHE A 428 17.33 -18.05 -3.33
N LEU A 429 17.05 -16.81 -2.93
CA LEU A 429 15.96 -16.48 -2.00
C LEU A 429 14.60 -16.95 -2.54
N ASP A 430 14.31 -16.68 -3.82
CA ASP A 430 13.04 -17.12 -4.43
C ASP A 430 12.92 -18.64 -4.43
N ALA A 431 14.03 -19.34 -4.68
CA ALA A 431 14.05 -20.81 -4.64
C ALA A 431 13.87 -21.37 -3.20
N ILE A 432 14.43 -20.72 -2.17
CA ILE A 432 14.17 -21.07 -0.76
C ILE A 432 12.70 -20.85 -0.40
N VAL A 433 12.10 -19.72 -0.82
CA VAL A 433 10.68 -19.43 -0.59
C VAL A 433 9.80 -20.50 -1.25
N CYS A 434 10.08 -20.85 -2.52
CA CYS A 434 9.34 -21.90 -3.23
C CYS A 434 9.47 -23.29 -2.58
N ALA A 435 10.62 -23.61 -2.00
CA ALA A 435 10.87 -24.88 -1.34
C ALA A 435 10.29 -24.97 0.08
N SER A 436 9.87 -23.86 0.70
CA SER A 436 9.44 -23.82 2.10
C SER A 436 8.02 -24.37 2.36
N ASP A 437 7.41 -25.10 1.43
CA ASP A 437 6.11 -25.78 1.57
C ASP A 437 4.98 -24.84 2.06
N ALA A 438 4.64 -23.88 1.23
CA ALA A 438 3.79 -22.75 1.62
C ALA A 438 2.28 -23.09 1.57
N VAL A 439 1.53 -22.60 2.55
CA VAL A 439 0.07 -22.78 2.72
C VAL A 439 -0.73 -22.40 1.46
N GLY A 440 -0.27 -21.43 0.66
CA GLY A 440 -0.97 -21.00 -0.54
C GLY A 440 -0.78 -21.94 -1.73
N ALA A 441 0.39 -22.52 -1.90
CA ALA A 441 0.58 -23.59 -2.89
C ALA A 441 -0.35 -24.77 -2.58
N GLN A 442 -0.52 -25.09 -1.29
CA GLN A 442 -1.45 -26.10 -0.84
C GLN A 442 -2.92 -25.76 -1.18
N LEU A 443 -3.35 -24.49 -0.99
CA LEU A 443 -4.71 -24.05 -1.35
C LEU A 443 -4.97 -24.25 -2.85
N VAL A 444 -4.05 -23.83 -3.71
CA VAL A 444 -4.16 -23.97 -5.16
C VAL A 444 -4.16 -25.44 -5.57
N HIS A 445 -3.31 -26.27 -4.96
CA HIS A 445 -3.28 -27.71 -5.17
C HIS A 445 -4.60 -28.35 -4.75
N ASP A 446 -5.06 -28.08 -3.52
CA ASP A 446 -6.30 -28.64 -2.97
C ASP A 446 -7.53 -28.24 -3.81
N PHE A 447 -7.56 -27.01 -4.32
CA PHE A 447 -8.61 -26.60 -5.26
C PHE A 447 -8.62 -27.44 -6.54
N ALA A 448 -7.45 -27.82 -7.05
CA ALA A 448 -7.34 -28.62 -8.28
C ALA A 448 -7.77 -30.08 -8.07
N VAL A 449 -7.51 -30.67 -6.91
CA VAL A 449 -7.64 -32.13 -6.69
C VAL A 449 -8.82 -32.53 -5.81
N LEU A 450 -9.26 -31.66 -4.87
CA LEU A 450 -10.33 -32.01 -3.92
C LEU A 450 -11.71 -31.75 -4.48
N GLU A 451 -12.69 -32.53 -4.03
CA GLU A 451 -14.09 -32.22 -4.23
C GLU A 451 -14.47 -30.91 -3.47
N PRO A 452 -15.43 -30.11 -4.00
CA PRO A 452 -15.78 -28.80 -3.41
C PRO A 452 -16.07 -28.85 -1.91
N ALA A 453 -16.80 -29.87 -1.44
CA ALA A 453 -17.12 -30.00 -0.02
C ALA A 453 -15.88 -30.28 0.86
N ALA A 454 -14.93 -31.08 0.35
CA ALA A 454 -13.68 -31.36 1.05
C ALA A 454 -12.78 -30.13 1.09
N PHE A 455 -12.67 -29.40 -0.02
CA PHE A 455 -11.94 -28.13 -0.10
C PHE A 455 -12.50 -27.09 0.88
N LEU A 456 -13.82 -26.85 0.86
CA LEU A 456 -14.45 -25.88 1.77
C LEU A 456 -14.37 -26.30 3.25
N LYS A 457 -14.26 -27.59 3.54
CA LYS A 457 -14.01 -28.07 4.91
C LYS A 457 -12.64 -27.61 5.43
N LEU A 458 -11.62 -27.59 4.56
CA LEU A 458 -10.26 -27.16 4.89
C LEU A 458 -10.07 -25.64 4.84
N HIS A 459 -10.52 -25.02 3.76
CA HIS A 459 -10.24 -23.63 3.42
C HIS A 459 -11.44 -22.68 3.56
N GLY A 460 -12.62 -23.19 3.87
CA GLY A 460 -13.87 -22.42 3.91
C GLY A 460 -13.89 -21.28 4.92
N HIS A 461 -13.07 -21.37 5.96
CA HIS A 461 -12.94 -20.32 6.97
C HIS A 461 -12.21 -19.06 6.46
N ILE A 462 -11.49 -19.13 5.34
CA ILE A 462 -10.73 -18.01 4.79
C ILE A 462 -11.69 -16.91 4.29
N ARG A 463 -11.29 -15.66 4.48
CA ARG A 463 -12.06 -14.47 4.12
C ARG A 463 -11.13 -13.46 3.47
N PRO A 464 -11.43 -12.95 2.26
CA PRO A 464 -10.77 -11.77 1.73
C PRO A 464 -11.00 -10.58 2.67
N GLY A 465 -9.93 -9.87 3.06
CA GLY A 465 -10.02 -8.89 4.13
C GLY A 465 -10.21 -9.55 5.49
N THR A 466 -9.16 -10.17 6.03
CA THR A 466 -9.16 -10.95 7.29
C THR A 466 -9.92 -10.27 8.45
N TYR A 467 -9.90 -8.95 8.51
CA TYR A 467 -10.53 -8.14 9.58
C TYR A 467 -11.91 -7.58 9.19
N GLU A 468 -12.39 -7.83 7.97
CA GLU A 468 -13.59 -7.19 7.44
C GLU A 468 -14.82 -8.10 7.52
N ILE A 469 -15.73 -7.82 8.45
CA ILE A 469 -16.93 -8.62 8.73
C ILE A 469 -17.93 -8.64 7.56
N THR A 470 -17.94 -7.62 6.71
CA THR A 470 -18.90 -7.49 5.60
C THR A 470 -18.58 -8.39 4.42
N VAL A 471 -17.31 -8.78 4.28
CA VAL A 471 -16.87 -9.67 3.19
C VAL A 471 -17.20 -11.13 3.53
N PRO A 472 -17.82 -11.90 2.64
CA PRO A 472 -18.15 -13.30 2.88
C PRO A 472 -16.89 -14.18 2.97
N ARG A 473 -17.00 -15.29 3.72
CA ARG A 473 -16.00 -16.36 3.77
C ARG A 473 -16.06 -17.20 2.48
N TYR A 474 -15.08 -18.05 2.26
CA TYR A 474 -15.09 -18.99 1.14
C TYR A 474 -16.24 -20.02 1.21
N ASP A 475 -16.66 -20.41 2.42
CA ASP A 475 -17.80 -21.32 2.65
C ASP A 475 -19.17 -20.61 2.67
N ASP A 476 -19.19 -19.27 2.55
CA ASP A 476 -20.45 -18.51 2.47
C ASP A 476 -20.98 -18.50 1.03
N PRO A 477 -22.24 -18.92 0.80
CA PRO A 477 -22.85 -18.96 -0.54
C PRO A 477 -22.88 -17.59 -1.26
N ARG A 478 -22.74 -16.48 -0.54
CA ARG A 478 -22.68 -15.14 -1.13
C ARG A 478 -21.34 -14.84 -1.80
N GLY A 479 -20.27 -15.59 -1.43
CA GLY A 479 -18.94 -15.46 -2.02
C GLY A 479 -18.79 -16.38 -3.23
N GLN A 480 -18.71 -15.82 -4.42
CA GLN A 480 -18.50 -16.59 -5.66
C GLN A 480 -17.01 -16.60 -6.05
N TYR A 481 -16.17 -17.09 -5.16
CA TYR A 481 -14.71 -17.04 -5.34
C TYR A 481 -14.19 -18.06 -6.34
N PHE A 482 -14.78 -19.25 -6.41
CA PHE A 482 -14.25 -20.39 -7.13
C PHE A 482 -15.11 -20.77 -8.34
N ASP A 483 -14.46 -21.04 -9.46
CA ASP A 483 -15.10 -21.66 -10.63
C ASP A 483 -14.93 -23.18 -10.55
N TRP A 484 -15.91 -23.84 -9.94
CA TRP A 484 -15.89 -25.29 -9.75
C TRP A 484 -16.08 -26.09 -11.04
N VAL A 485 -16.57 -25.46 -12.11
CA VAL A 485 -16.82 -26.10 -13.41
C VAL A 485 -15.57 -26.03 -14.29
N ASN A 486 -14.94 -24.87 -14.34
CA ASN A 486 -13.75 -24.64 -15.19
C ASN A 486 -12.51 -24.46 -14.31
N ARG A 487 -12.12 -25.53 -13.59
CA ARG A 487 -10.92 -25.49 -12.74
C ARG A 487 -9.68 -25.33 -13.61
N SER A 488 -9.20 -24.10 -13.76
CA SER A 488 -7.96 -23.82 -14.48
C SER A 488 -6.89 -23.34 -13.50
N VAL A 489 -6.01 -24.24 -13.11
CA VAL A 489 -4.83 -23.93 -12.30
C VAL A 489 -3.62 -23.79 -13.24
N ARG A 490 -2.85 -22.71 -13.11
CA ARG A 490 -1.57 -22.54 -13.82
C ARG A 490 -0.54 -23.48 -13.20
N GLY A 491 0.20 -24.20 -14.05
CA GLY A 491 1.18 -25.20 -13.63
C GLY A 491 0.57 -26.61 -13.59
N ASN A 492 1.45 -27.57 -13.51
CA ASN A 492 1.05 -28.98 -13.38
C ASN A 492 0.82 -29.24 -11.87
N PRO A 493 -0.43 -29.41 -11.39
CA PRO A 493 -0.72 -29.58 -9.95
C PRO A 493 -0.06 -30.86 -9.37
N THR A 494 0.56 -31.67 -10.20
CA THR A 494 1.31 -32.87 -9.80
C THR A 494 2.82 -32.64 -9.72
N GLU A 495 3.33 -31.45 -10.05
CA GLU A 495 4.74 -31.15 -9.86
C GLU A 495 5.02 -30.94 -8.36
N THR A 496 5.89 -31.80 -7.83
CA THR A 496 6.44 -31.65 -6.48
C THR A 496 7.09 -30.27 -6.37
N PRO A 497 6.92 -29.54 -5.25
CA PRO A 497 7.62 -28.28 -5.01
C PRO A 497 9.11 -28.43 -5.38
N ALA A 498 9.67 -27.44 -6.04
CA ALA A 498 11.07 -27.47 -6.41
C ALA A 498 11.92 -27.74 -5.16
N ALA A 499 12.82 -28.72 -5.23
CA ALA A 499 13.74 -28.98 -4.11
C ALA A 499 14.51 -27.69 -3.78
N ALA A 500 14.80 -27.50 -2.49
CA ALA A 500 15.62 -26.39 -2.05
C ALA A 500 16.93 -26.38 -2.85
N PRO A 501 17.38 -25.19 -3.32
CA PRO A 501 18.61 -25.09 -4.10
C PRO A 501 19.79 -25.53 -3.22
N VAL A 502 20.60 -26.44 -3.71
CA VAL A 502 21.77 -26.97 -2.98
C VAL A 502 23.02 -26.21 -3.41
N LEU A 503 23.68 -25.57 -2.45
CA LEU A 503 24.97 -24.94 -2.68
C LEU A 503 26.07 -26.01 -2.83
N SER A 504 27.00 -25.78 -3.75
CA SER A 504 28.20 -26.59 -3.86
C SER A 504 29.09 -26.45 -2.60
N PRO A 505 29.93 -27.44 -2.27
CA PRO A 505 30.85 -27.35 -1.13
C PRO A 505 31.73 -26.08 -1.16
N ALA A 506 32.14 -25.64 -2.35
CA ALA A 506 32.94 -24.44 -2.52
C ALA A 506 32.15 -23.17 -2.20
N GLN A 507 30.87 -23.11 -2.57
CA GLN A 507 29.97 -21.99 -2.20
C GLN A 507 29.71 -21.96 -0.70
N ILE A 508 29.41 -23.11 -0.09
CA ILE A 508 29.25 -23.24 1.37
C ILE A 508 30.48 -22.74 2.11
N SER A 509 31.68 -23.14 1.67
CA SER A 509 32.93 -22.67 2.30
C SER A 509 33.11 -21.17 2.20
N ARG A 510 32.72 -20.54 1.06
CA ARG A 510 32.79 -19.11 0.90
C ARG A 510 31.76 -18.37 1.80
N VAL A 511 30.57 -18.91 1.89
CA VAL A 511 29.52 -18.32 2.78
C VAL A 511 29.93 -18.43 4.24
N CYS A 512 30.47 -19.59 4.68
CA CYS A 512 30.95 -19.78 6.05
C CYS A 512 32.10 -18.80 6.38
N LEU A 513 33.06 -18.61 5.46
CA LEU A 513 34.11 -17.62 5.65
C LEU A 513 33.56 -16.19 5.81
N GLU A 514 32.58 -15.81 5.02
CA GLU A 514 31.90 -14.50 5.16
C GLU A 514 31.15 -14.39 6.49
N PHE A 515 30.51 -15.47 6.95
CA PHE A 515 29.83 -15.53 8.24
C PHE A 515 30.80 -15.33 9.40
N ASP A 516 31.96 -16.00 9.36
CA ASP A 516 33.03 -15.83 10.34
C ASP A 516 33.55 -14.37 10.36
N GLN A 517 33.77 -13.76 9.18
CA GLN A 517 34.20 -12.37 9.05
C GLN A 517 33.13 -11.36 9.54
N THR A 518 31.86 -11.69 9.37
CA THR A 518 30.73 -10.89 9.87
C THR A 518 30.63 -10.98 11.39
N GLY A 519 31.10 -12.06 12.01
CA GLY A 519 30.99 -12.35 13.45
C GLY A 519 29.74 -13.15 13.82
N TYR A 520 29.23 -13.96 12.88
CA TYR A 520 28.15 -14.89 13.18
C TYR A 520 28.66 -16.10 13.98
N ALA A 521 27.82 -16.56 14.90
CA ALA A 521 28.10 -17.74 15.72
C ALA A 521 27.50 -19.04 15.14
N PHE A 522 27.00 -18.99 13.91
CA PHE A 522 26.36 -20.12 13.21
C PHE A 522 26.97 -20.32 11.81
N GLY A 523 26.91 -21.55 11.32
CA GLY A 523 27.32 -21.88 9.96
C GLY A 523 26.19 -21.94 8.96
N TRP A 524 26.51 -22.22 7.69
CA TRP A 524 25.51 -22.30 6.61
C TRP A 524 24.38 -23.30 6.89
N PRO A 525 24.64 -24.56 7.30
CA PRO A 525 23.56 -25.55 7.50
C PRO A 525 22.55 -25.11 8.57
N GLU A 526 23.04 -24.47 9.62
CA GLU A 526 22.21 -23.96 10.71
C GLU A 526 21.35 -22.76 10.24
N PHE A 527 21.96 -21.83 9.50
CA PHE A 527 21.26 -20.69 8.92
C PHE A 527 20.22 -21.11 7.86
N GLU A 528 20.55 -22.06 6.97
CA GLU A 528 19.62 -22.58 5.96
C GLU A 528 18.38 -23.19 6.60
N ALA A 529 18.58 -24.04 7.62
CA ALA A 529 17.48 -24.64 8.37
C ALA A 529 16.63 -23.56 9.08
N PHE A 530 17.27 -22.57 9.69
CA PHE A 530 16.58 -21.43 10.31
C PHE A 530 15.73 -20.66 9.27
N ALA A 531 16.29 -20.34 8.10
CA ALA A 531 15.59 -19.58 7.06
C ALA A 531 14.36 -20.32 6.54
N MET A 532 14.49 -21.62 6.24
CA MET A 532 13.38 -22.45 5.82
C MET A 532 12.27 -22.52 6.87
N ASN A 533 12.62 -22.80 8.13
CA ASN A 533 11.66 -22.89 9.22
C ASN A 533 10.96 -21.54 9.50
N ALA A 534 11.69 -20.43 9.44
CA ALA A 534 11.12 -19.10 9.70
C ALA A 534 10.08 -18.69 8.64
N ILE A 535 10.39 -18.92 7.35
CA ILE A 535 9.48 -18.61 6.24
C ILE A 535 8.22 -19.50 6.34
N GLN A 536 8.38 -20.79 6.55
CA GLN A 536 7.27 -21.73 6.70
C GLN A 536 6.40 -21.43 7.91
N ALA A 537 7.01 -21.24 9.09
CA ALA A 537 6.27 -20.97 10.33
C ALA A 537 5.45 -19.68 10.24
N ARG A 538 5.99 -18.64 9.58
CA ARG A 538 5.28 -17.37 9.38
C ARG A 538 3.92 -17.59 8.69
N GLU A 539 3.90 -18.31 7.58
CA GLU A 539 2.66 -18.54 6.82
C GLU A 539 1.68 -19.44 7.58
N ARG A 540 2.18 -20.49 8.23
CA ARG A 540 1.33 -21.42 9.02
C ARG A 540 0.69 -20.74 10.24
N VAL A 541 1.45 -19.96 11.02
CA VAL A 541 0.90 -19.22 12.17
C VAL A 541 -0.11 -18.19 11.71
N LYS A 542 0.17 -17.49 10.59
CA LYS A 542 -0.75 -16.51 10.00
C LYS A 542 -2.08 -17.15 9.61
N HIS A 543 -2.03 -18.30 8.95
CA HIS A 543 -3.22 -19.06 8.57
C HIS A 543 -4.04 -19.47 9.80
N ALA A 544 -3.41 -20.02 10.82
CA ALA A 544 -4.08 -20.52 12.02
C ALA A 544 -4.78 -19.41 12.82
N PHE A 545 -4.12 -18.26 13.06
CA PHE A 545 -4.80 -17.18 13.80
C PHE A 545 -5.91 -16.50 12.97
N SER A 546 -5.72 -16.38 11.64
CA SER A 546 -6.74 -15.83 10.75
C SER A 546 -8.03 -16.67 10.76
N TRP A 547 -7.91 -17.97 10.89
CA TRP A 547 -9.06 -18.86 11.09
C TRP A 547 -9.87 -18.46 12.32
N LEU A 548 -9.21 -18.33 13.47
CA LEU A 548 -9.90 -18.02 14.72
C LEU A 548 -10.54 -16.62 14.72
N VAL A 549 -9.87 -15.64 14.08
CA VAL A 549 -10.44 -14.29 13.86
C VAL A 549 -11.68 -14.38 12.96
N SER A 550 -11.63 -15.16 11.89
CA SER A 550 -12.75 -15.33 10.97
C SER A 550 -13.95 -15.98 11.68
N ASP A 551 -13.73 -16.98 12.53
CA ASP A 551 -14.79 -17.62 13.32
C ASP A 551 -15.39 -16.66 14.36
N ALA A 552 -14.56 -15.81 15.00
CA ALA A 552 -15.03 -14.77 15.91
C ALA A 552 -15.96 -13.76 15.20
N LEU A 553 -15.59 -13.34 13.97
CA LEU A 553 -16.41 -12.44 13.15
C LEU A 553 -17.73 -13.09 12.72
N GLU A 554 -17.75 -14.39 12.40
CA GLU A 554 -18.99 -15.10 12.09
C GLU A 554 -19.90 -15.20 13.33
N GLN A 555 -19.35 -15.51 14.50
CA GLN A 555 -20.13 -15.50 15.74
C GLN A 555 -20.71 -14.12 16.05
N LEU A 556 -19.91 -13.05 15.88
CA LEU A 556 -20.39 -11.67 16.03
C LEU A 556 -21.54 -11.37 15.07
N ALA A 557 -21.44 -11.83 13.82
CA ALA A 557 -22.49 -11.64 12.81
C ALA A 557 -23.78 -12.37 13.17
N LEU A 558 -23.70 -13.60 13.72
CA LEU A 558 -24.87 -14.35 14.19
C LEU A 558 -25.54 -13.68 15.38
N ILE A 559 -24.76 -13.24 16.39
CA ILE A 559 -25.27 -12.47 17.53
C ILE A 559 -25.93 -11.18 17.07
N GLY A 560 -25.30 -10.48 16.11
CA GLY A 560 -25.87 -9.28 15.51
C GLY A 560 -27.22 -9.53 14.86
N ALA A 561 -27.34 -10.60 14.08
CA ALA A 561 -28.61 -10.99 13.45
C ALA A 561 -29.72 -11.24 14.49
N ASP A 562 -29.40 -11.94 15.58
CA ASP A 562 -30.35 -12.18 16.71
C ASP A 562 -30.78 -10.86 17.38
N LEU A 563 -29.91 -9.84 17.37
CA LEU A 563 -30.18 -8.49 17.89
C LEU A 563 -30.77 -7.53 16.82
N GLY A 564 -30.99 -8.00 15.60
CA GLY A 564 -31.50 -7.22 14.49
C GLY A 564 -30.49 -6.22 13.90
N LEU A 565 -29.17 -6.46 14.07
CA LEU A 565 -28.10 -5.71 13.42
C LEU A 565 -27.53 -6.51 12.24
N ASN A 566 -27.28 -5.84 11.12
CA ASN A 566 -26.61 -6.45 9.97
C ASN A 566 -25.08 -6.30 10.06
N ARG A 567 -24.36 -6.99 9.15
CA ARG A 567 -22.89 -6.95 9.11
C ARG A 567 -22.32 -5.53 8.84
N GLU A 568 -23.03 -4.73 8.08
CA GLU A 568 -22.66 -3.33 7.82
C GLU A 568 -22.71 -2.50 9.10
N GLU A 569 -23.76 -2.63 9.91
CA GLU A 569 -23.84 -1.95 11.21
C GLU A 569 -22.77 -2.44 12.17
N LEU A 570 -22.52 -3.75 12.23
CA LEU A 570 -21.48 -4.34 13.07
C LEU A 570 -20.06 -3.88 12.69
N SER A 571 -19.80 -3.63 11.41
CA SER A 571 -18.47 -3.16 10.93
C SER A 571 -18.06 -1.79 11.49
N PHE A 572 -19.02 -1.02 12.01
CA PHE A 572 -18.76 0.27 12.65
C PHE A 572 -18.64 0.21 14.18
N LEU A 573 -18.71 -0.97 14.80
CA LEU A 573 -18.40 -1.14 16.22
C LEU A 573 -16.89 -1.24 16.44
N THR A 574 -16.43 -0.95 17.66
CA THR A 574 -15.06 -1.22 18.08
C THR A 574 -15.02 -2.31 19.14
N LEU A 575 -13.87 -2.99 19.34
CA LEU A 575 -13.73 -4.01 20.39
C LEU A 575 -14.02 -3.47 21.79
N PRO A 576 -13.56 -2.28 22.20
CA PRO A 576 -13.93 -1.71 23.50
C PRO A 576 -15.44 -1.51 23.66
N GLU A 577 -16.15 -1.12 22.61
CA GLU A 577 -17.61 -0.95 22.66
C GLU A 577 -18.35 -2.28 22.74
N ILE A 578 -17.83 -3.32 22.06
CA ILE A 578 -18.33 -4.69 22.18
C ILE A 578 -18.08 -5.21 23.62
N ALA A 579 -16.90 -4.94 24.19
CA ALA A 579 -16.60 -5.31 25.58
C ALA A 579 -17.53 -4.61 26.57
N LEU A 580 -17.79 -3.31 26.40
CA LEU A 580 -18.75 -2.57 27.21
C LEU A 580 -20.17 -3.18 27.11
N ALA A 581 -20.54 -3.62 25.91
CA ALA A 581 -21.85 -4.23 25.65
C ALA A 581 -22.07 -5.57 26.41
N VAL A 582 -21.00 -6.31 26.74
CA VAL A 582 -21.08 -7.54 27.56
C VAL A 582 -21.69 -7.27 28.95
N GLU A 583 -21.39 -6.10 29.52
CA GLU A 583 -21.89 -5.73 30.87
C GLU A 583 -23.35 -5.24 30.84
N MET A 584 -23.90 -4.96 29.68
CA MET A 584 -25.26 -4.43 29.55
C MET A 584 -26.31 -5.53 29.64
N ARG A 585 -27.25 -5.36 30.56
CA ARG A 585 -28.37 -6.32 30.76
C ARG A 585 -29.65 -5.96 30.02
N LYS A 586 -29.81 -4.72 29.55
CA LYS A 586 -31.00 -4.21 28.86
C LYS A 586 -30.59 -3.30 27.72
N ASP A 587 -31.46 -3.18 26.74
CA ASP A 587 -31.31 -2.28 25.57
C ASP A 587 -30.04 -2.46 24.75
N LEU A 588 -29.45 -3.66 24.75
CA LEU A 588 -28.21 -3.99 24.05
C LEU A 588 -28.26 -3.63 22.54
N SER A 589 -29.36 -4.01 21.87
CA SER A 589 -29.55 -3.71 20.44
C SER A 589 -29.57 -2.19 20.17
N SER A 590 -30.30 -1.45 21.00
CA SER A 590 -30.40 0.03 20.88
C SER A 590 -29.04 0.70 21.09
N PHE A 591 -28.28 0.25 22.10
CA PHE A 591 -26.93 0.74 22.37
C PHE A 591 -26.01 0.50 21.19
N LEU A 592 -25.87 -0.75 20.74
CA LEU A 592 -24.96 -1.12 19.64
C LEU A 592 -25.32 -0.37 18.36
N ARG A 593 -26.62 -0.20 18.07
CA ARG A 593 -27.09 0.53 16.90
C ARG A 593 -26.79 2.03 16.99
N ALA A 594 -26.91 2.63 18.18
CA ALA A 594 -26.57 4.04 18.39
C ALA A 594 -25.06 4.29 18.20
N VAL A 595 -24.23 3.41 18.75
CA VAL A 595 -22.78 3.43 18.61
C VAL A 595 -22.36 3.25 17.14
N ALA A 596 -22.91 2.24 16.45
CA ALA A 596 -22.61 2.00 15.04
C ALA A 596 -22.95 3.22 14.16
N ARG A 597 -24.10 3.86 14.39
CA ARG A 597 -24.48 5.09 13.66
C ARG A 597 -23.52 6.27 13.93
N ARG A 598 -23.10 6.46 15.17
CA ARG A 598 -22.12 7.48 15.54
C ARG A 598 -20.78 7.26 14.81
N ASN A 599 -20.26 6.04 14.87
CA ASN A 599 -18.98 5.69 14.27
C ASN A 599 -19.03 5.73 12.73
N ARG A 600 -20.17 5.32 12.14
CA ARG A 600 -20.40 5.45 10.69
C ARG A 600 -20.34 6.91 10.24
N ARG A 601 -21.02 7.82 10.94
CA ARG A 601 -20.98 9.25 10.62
C ARG A 601 -19.56 9.81 10.72
N ALA A 602 -18.79 9.41 11.73
CA ALA A 602 -17.41 9.82 11.88
C ALA A 602 -16.56 9.31 10.69
N TRP A 603 -16.74 8.06 10.28
CA TRP A 603 -16.07 7.48 9.12
C TRP A 603 -16.47 8.17 7.81
N GLU A 604 -17.74 8.43 7.58
CA GLU A 604 -18.26 9.16 6.41
C GLU A 604 -17.66 10.57 6.29
N THR A 605 -17.39 11.23 7.41
CA THR A 605 -16.75 12.55 7.43
C THR A 605 -15.28 12.51 6.99
N THR A 606 -14.59 11.40 7.22
CA THR A 606 -13.14 11.30 7.00
C THR A 606 -12.75 10.48 5.77
N ARG A 607 -13.64 9.64 5.23
CA ARG A 607 -13.31 8.70 4.15
C ARG A 607 -12.81 9.37 2.87
N HIS A 608 -13.24 10.59 2.60
CA HIS A 608 -12.86 11.36 1.41
C HIS A 608 -11.72 12.35 1.64
N LEU A 609 -11.19 12.43 2.88
CA LEU A 609 -10.04 13.28 3.15
C LEU A 609 -8.80 12.73 2.42
N ARG A 610 -8.16 13.59 1.62
CA ARG A 610 -6.87 13.32 1.01
C ARG A 610 -5.78 13.66 2.02
N LEU A 611 -4.98 12.69 2.39
CA LEU A 611 -3.85 12.84 3.32
C LEU A 611 -2.60 12.24 2.68
N PRO A 612 -1.40 12.80 2.93
CA PRO A 612 -0.18 12.25 2.36
C PRO A 612 0.17 10.89 2.96
N ASP A 613 0.83 10.02 2.17
CA ASP A 613 1.29 8.72 2.65
C ASP A 613 2.38 8.82 3.72
N VAL A 614 3.15 9.92 3.72
CA VAL A 614 4.14 10.27 4.74
C VAL A 614 3.87 11.68 5.26
N LEU A 615 3.71 11.81 6.56
CA LEU A 615 3.52 13.06 7.30
C LEU A 615 4.82 13.40 8.04
N CYS A 616 5.49 14.47 7.65
CA CYS A 616 6.67 14.99 8.35
C CYS A 616 6.31 16.12 9.31
N SER A 617 5.18 16.80 9.04
CA SER A 617 4.68 17.94 9.80
C SER A 617 3.15 17.94 9.85
N PRO A 618 2.52 18.45 10.94
CA PRO A 618 1.06 18.63 10.98
C PRO A 618 0.51 19.58 9.90
N LYS A 619 1.36 20.34 9.22
CA LYS A 619 0.96 21.23 8.13
C LYS A 619 0.83 20.52 6.78
N ASP A 620 1.46 19.38 6.61
CA ASP A 620 1.49 18.63 5.35
C ASP A 620 0.09 18.22 4.86
N ILE A 621 -0.89 18.14 5.77
CA ILE A 621 -2.28 17.81 5.40
C ILE A 621 -2.98 18.90 4.59
N PHE A 622 -2.45 20.12 4.56
CA PHE A 622 -3.03 21.22 3.79
C PHE A 622 -2.42 21.37 2.39
N GLY A 623 -1.23 20.79 2.18
CA GLY A 623 -0.57 20.77 0.88
C GLY A 623 0.62 19.82 0.88
N PHE A 624 0.64 18.89 -0.09
CA PHE A 624 1.65 17.83 -0.16
C PHE A 624 1.87 17.31 -1.58
N HIS A 625 3.08 16.82 -1.83
CA HIS A 625 3.37 16.05 -3.02
C HIS A 625 2.88 14.61 -2.88
N VAL A 626 2.30 14.08 -3.94
CA VAL A 626 2.08 12.65 -4.09
C VAL A 626 3.38 12.05 -4.61
N PHE A 627 4.02 11.20 -3.82
CA PHE A 627 5.29 10.60 -4.20
C PHE A 627 5.09 9.50 -5.25
N GLU A 628 6.02 9.42 -6.19
CA GLU A 628 6.09 8.24 -7.06
C GLU A 628 6.53 7.03 -6.24
N SER A 629 5.71 6.00 -6.25
CA SER A 629 6.05 4.73 -5.63
C SER A 629 7.17 4.05 -6.40
N ARG A 630 8.03 3.30 -5.68
CA ARG A 630 9.00 2.38 -6.27
C ARG A 630 8.47 0.96 -6.10
N PRO A 631 7.63 0.47 -7.01
CA PRO A 631 7.02 -0.86 -6.88
C PRO A 631 8.08 -1.95 -6.90
N SER A 632 7.76 -3.07 -6.24
CA SER A 632 8.58 -4.28 -6.26
C SER A 632 8.12 -5.17 -7.40
N PHE A 633 9.02 -5.48 -8.34
CA PHE A 633 8.77 -6.40 -9.44
C PHE A 633 9.15 -7.80 -9.02
N ILE A 634 8.20 -8.71 -9.13
CA ILE A 634 8.32 -10.09 -8.65
C ILE A 634 8.40 -11.02 -9.82
N THR A 635 9.33 -11.98 -9.78
CA THR A 635 9.79 -12.86 -10.85
C THR A 635 10.57 -12.13 -11.95
N GLY A 636 11.25 -12.86 -12.83
CA GLY A 636 11.94 -12.30 -14.01
C GLY A 636 11.13 -12.42 -15.31
N ASN A 637 9.85 -12.76 -15.21
CA ASN A 637 9.02 -13.07 -16.36
C ASN A 637 8.36 -11.84 -16.97
N THR A 638 8.04 -11.93 -18.27
CA THR A 638 7.26 -10.92 -18.99
C THR A 638 5.88 -11.47 -19.31
N VAL A 639 4.85 -10.63 -19.15
CA VAL A 639 3.47 -11.00 -19.50
C VAL A 639 2.73 -9.82 -20.10
N GLU A 640 1.83 -10.13 -21.04
CA GLU A 640 0.88 -9.18 -21.64
C GLU A 640 -0.54 -9.69 -21.40
N GLY A 641 -1.46 -8.79 -21.03
CA GLY A 641 -2.85 -9.16 -20.78
C GLY A 641 -3.79 -7.97 -20.67
N LEU A 642 -5.09 -8.29 -20.69
CA LEU A 642 -6.14 -7.33 -20.37
C LEU A 642 -6.05 -6.93 -18.91
N VAL A 643 -6.30 -5.68 -18.60
CA VAL A 643 -6.49 -5.20 -17.25
C VAL A 643 -7.82 -5.71 -16.71
N THR A 644 -7.81 -6.36 -15.55
CA THR A 644 -9.01 -6.91 -14.89
C THR A 644 -9.06 -6.51 -13.43
N GLY A 645 -10.28 -6.30 -12.92
CA GLY A 645 -10.56 -6.07 -11.49
C GLY A 645 -11.16 -7.31 -10.84
N VAL A 646 -11.23 -7.34 -9.51
CA VAL A 646 -11.79 -8.48 -8.73
C VAL A 646 -13.27 -8.75 -9.03
N ASP A 647 -14.02 -7.74 -9.46
CA ASP A 647 -15.45 -7.80 -9.76
C ASP A 647 -15.75 -8.18 -11.22
N ASP A 648 -14.71 -8.38 -12.04
CA ASP A 648 -14.90 -8.74 -13.44
C ASP A 648 -15.42 -10.17 -13.60
N ILE A 649 -16.27 -10.39 -14.58
CA ILE A 649 -16.92 -11.69 -14.87
C ILE A 649 -15.88 -12.80 -15.12
N SER A 650 -14.78 -12.46 -15.79
CA SER A 650 -13.69 -13.39 -16.05
C SER A 650 -12.33 -12.74 -15.73
N LEU A 651 -11.59 -13.39 -14.85
CA LEU A 651 -10.20 -13.03 -14.54
C LEU A 651 -9.20 -13.80 -15.41
N LYS A 652 -9.66 -14.83 -16.10
CA LYS A 652 -8.80 -15.73 -16.88
C LYS A 652 -8.03 -14.97 -17.96
N ASP A 653 -6.74 -15.25 -18.02
CA ASP A 653 -5.79 -14.64 -18.97
C ASP A 653 -5.60 -13.12 -18.81
N GLY A 654 -6.17 -12.51 -17.76
CA GLY A 654 -6.01 -11.10 -17.42
C GLY A 654 -4.80 -10.82 -16.50
N ILE A 655 -4.45 -9.54 -16.42
CA ILE A 655 -3.57 -9.00 -15.37
C ILE A 655 -4.47 -8.33 -14.35
N LEU A 656 -4.50 -8.91 -13.14
CA LEU A 656 -5.42 -8.52 -12.08
C LEU A 656 -4.91 -7.31 -11.31
N PHE A 657 -5.77 -6.32 -11.12
CA PHE A 657 -5.53 -5.14 -10.31
C PHE A 657 -6.29 -5.23 -8.98
N ILE A 658 -5.57 -5.15 -7.85
CA ILE A 658 -6.14 -5.15 -6.49
C ILE A 658 -5.50 -4.02 -5.66
N GLU A 659 -6.31 -3.25 -4.93
CA GLU A 659 -5.74 -2.21 -4.07
C GLU A 659 -5.04 -2.83 -2.86
N ASN A 660 -5.74 -3.71 -2.15
CA ASN A 660 -5.28 -4.37 -0.91
C ASN A 660 -5.34 -5.87 -1.11
N ALA A 661 -4.30 -6.56 -0.75
CA ALA A 661 -4.20 -7.99 -0.96
C ALA A 661 -3.68 -8.70 0.31
N ASP A 662 -4.60 -9.08 1.18
CA ASP A 662 -4.34 -9.93 2.32
C ASP A 662 -4.40 -11.44 1.94
N PRO A 663 -4.09 -12.36 2.84
CA PRO A 663 -4.12 -13.81 2.56
C PRO A 663 -5.45 -14.33 2.03
N GLY A 664 -6.55 -13.66 2.35
CA GLY A 664 -7.88 -14.05 1.88
C GLY A 664 -8.08 -13.88 0.38
N PHE A 665 -7.17 -13.22 -0.32
CA PHE A 665 -7.20 -13.09 -1.78
C PHE A 665 -6.53 -14.26 -2.52
N ASP A 666 -6.05 -15.30 -1.86
CA ASP A 666 -5.40 -16.46 -2.51
C ASP A 666 -6.30 -17.17 -3.55
N TRP A 667 -7.62 -17.01 -3.46
CA TRP A 667 -8.57 -17.52 -4.46
C TRP A 667 -8.30 -16.99 -5.88
N VAL A 668 -7.72 -15.79 -6.04
CA VAL A 668 -7.46 -15.20 -7.36
C VAL A 668 -6.51 -16.06 -8.18
N PHE A 669 -5.60 -16.77 -7.53
CA PHE A 669 -4.66 -17.67 -8.19
C PHE A 669 -5.34 -18.93 -8.76
N THR A 670 -6.54 -19.25 -8.33
CA THR A 670 -7.36 -20.34 -8.89
C THR A 670 -8.13 -19.92 -10.14
N ARG A 671 -8.10 -18.64 -10.52
CA ARG A 671 -8.89 -18.07 -11.63
C ARG A 671 -8.09 -17.93 -12.94
N GLY A 672 -6.88 -18.46 -13.02
CA GLY A 672 -6.06 -18.48 -14.24
C GLY A 672 -5.55 -17.12 -14.70
N ILE A 673 -5.29 -16.20 -13.77
CA ILE A 673 -4.70 -14.88 -14.06
C ILE A 673 -3.28 -15.04 -14.64
N LYS A 674 -2.87 -14.09 -15.49
CA LYS A 674 -1.52 -14.05 -16.10
C LYS A 674 -0.52 -13.25 -15.28
N GLY A 675 -0.98 -12.26 -14.54
CA GLY A 675 -0.16 -11.39 -13.70
C GLY A 675 -1.01 -10.67 -12.68
N ILE A 676 -0.36 -9.98 -11.72
CA ILE A 676 -1.03 -9.21 -10.67
C ILE A 676 -0.33 -7.88 -10.43
N VAL A 677 -1.11 -6.83 -10.22
CA VAL A 677 -0.64 -5.51 -9.79
C VAL A 677 -1.37 -5.13 -8.52
N THR A 678 -0.63 -4.80 -7.45
CA THR A 678 -1.23 -4.30 -6.21
C THR A 678 -0.91 -2.82 -6.00
N LYS A 679 -1.84 -2.07 -5.42
CA LYS A 679 -1.62 -0.66 -5.07
C LYS A 679 -0.71 -0.53 -3.85
N PHE A 680 -1.00 -1.30 -2.81
CA PHE A 680 -0.22 -1.39 -1.58
C PHE A 680 0.43 -2.76 -1.45
N GLY A 681 1.50 -2.82 -0.67
CA GLY A 681 2.25 -4.03 -0.42
C GLY A 681 3.75 -3.80 -0.55
N GLY A 682 4.51 -4.56 0.20
CA GLY A 682 5.98 -4.54 0.16
C GLY A 682 6.56 -5.77 -0.53
N GLU A 683 7.86 -5.78 -0.71
CA GLU A 683 8.60 -6.87 -1.37
C GLU A 683 8.45 -8.24 -0.67
N ASN A 684 8.14 -8.24 0.63
CA ASN A 684 7.89 -9.42 1.43
C ASN A 684 6.42 -9.54 1.86
N SER A 685 5.52 -8.89 1.14
CA SER A 685 4.08 -9.03 1.36
C SER A 685 3.61 -10.43 1.02
N HIS A 686 2.42 -10.78 1.48
CA HIS A 686 1.80 -12.08 1.17
C HIS A 686 1.71 -12.31 -0.34
N MET A 687 1.25 -11.31 -1.11
CA MET A 687 1.13 -11.44 -2.57
C MET A 687 2.48 -11.54 -3.27
N SER A 688 3.53 -10.89 -2.76
CA SER A 688 4.89 -11.07 -3.28
C SER A 688 5.36 -12.51 -3.16
N ILE A 689 5.10 -13.11 -1.99
CA ILE A 689 5.46 -14.51 -1.71
C ILE A 689 4.68 -15.44 -2.64
N ARG A 690 3.35 -15.24 -2.77
CA ARG A 690 2.49 -16.07 -3.64
C ARG A 690 2.89 -15.97 -5.11
N ALA A 691 3.17 -14.75 -5.58
CA ALA A 691 3.61 -14.56 -6.95
C ALA A 691 4.93 -15.31 -7.25
N ARG A 692 5.89 -15.32 -6.29
CA ARG A 692 7.12 -16.11 -6.40
C ARG A 692 6.85 -17.60 -6.44
N GLU A 693 6.06 -18.12 -5.51
CA GLU A 693 5.70 -19.54 -5.42
C GLU A 693 5.07 -20.06 -6.70
N LEU A 694 4.24 -19.27 -7.34
CA LEU A 694 3.50 -19.64 -8.55
C LEU A 694 4.21 -19.22 -9.84
N GLY A 695 5.41 -18.62 -9.76
CA GLY A 695 6.11 -18.07 -10.92
C GLY A 695 5.32 -17.01 -11.69
N LEU A 696 4.40 -16.32 -11.00
CA LEU A 696 3.49 -15.33 -11.59
C LEU A 696 4.16 -13.96 -11.65
N PRO A 697 4.23 -13.30 -12.83
CA PRO A 697 4.68 -11.91 -12.92
C PRO A 697 3.81 -10.99 -12.06
N ALA A 698 4.45 -10.20 -11.18
CA ALA A 698 3.72 -9.30 -10.31
C ALA A 698 4.43 -7.96 -10.11
N VAL A 699 3.63 -6.91 -9.93
CA VAL A 699 4.06 -5.57 -9.56
C VAL A 699 3.38 -5.20 -8.25
N ILE A 700 4.14 -5.16 -7.17
CA ILE A 700 3.63 -4.97 -5.82
C ILE A 700 3.95 -3.56 -5.32
N GLY A 701 2.94 -2.87 -4.78
CA GLY A 701 3.09 -1.51 -4.27
C GLY A 701 3.18 -0.46 -5.38
N ALA A 702 2.31 -0.56 -6.39
CA ALA A 702 2.27 0.39 -7.50
C ALA A 702 1.94 1.84 -7.07
N GLY A 703 1.32 2.02 -5.90
CA GLY A 703 1.04 3.32 -5.29
C GLY A 703 0.32 4.28 -6.23
N SER A 704 0.90 5.45 -6.46
CA SER A 704 0.33 6.50 -7.32
C SER A 704 0.13 6.08 -8.79
N ARG A 705 0.93 5.12 -9.28
CA ARG A 705 0.83 4.62 -10.66
C ARG A 705 -0.33 3.64 -10.87
N PHE A 706 -0.87 3.09 -9.80
CA PHE A 706 -1.90 2.05 -9.86
C PHE A 706 -3.12 2.47 -10.70
N GLU A 707 -3.67 3.64 -10.45
CA GLU A 707 -4.88 4.12 -11.15
C GLU A 707 -4.63 4.37 -12.64
N SER A 708 -3.47 4.94 -13.01
CA SER A 708 -3.15 5.18 -14.41
C SER A 708 -3.01 3.86 -15.19
N TRP A 709 -2.39 2.84 -14.60
CA TRP A 709 -2.28 1.52 -15.21
C TRP A 709 -3.60 0.75 -15.24
N ARG A 710 -4.42 0.90 -14.19
CA ARG A 710 -5.75 0.27 -14.09
C ARG A 710 -6.73 0.77 -15.15
N ASN A 711 -6.60 2.03 -15.57
CA ASN A 711 -7.45 2.64 -16.61
C ASN A 711 -7.07 2.22 -18.03
N ALA A 712 -5.93 1.57 -18.23
CA ALA A 712 -5.54 1.00 -19.50
C ALA A 712 -6.37 -0.25 -19.84
N ARG A 713 -6.50 -0.56 -21.12
CA ARG A 713 -7.18 -1.79 -21.55
C ARG A 713 -6.25 -3.00 -21.60
N VAL A 714 -5.01 -2.77 -22.05
CA VAL A 714 -3.97 -3.81 -22.21
C VAL A 714 -2.66 -3.25 -21.70
N ILE A 715 -1.98 -4.02 -20.86
CA ILE A 715 -0.65 -3.69 -20.36
C ILE A 715 0.30 -4.87 -20.54
N ARG A 716 1.60 -4.54 -20.49
CA ARG A 716 2.70 -5.51 -20.45
C ARG A 716 3.50 -5.28 -19.19
N LEU A 717 3.71 -6.34 -18.40
CA LEU A 717 4.62 -6.37 -17.25
C LEU A 717 5.93 -6.99 -17.68
N GLU A 718 7.04 -6.26 -17.59
CA GLU A 718 8.40 -6.71 -17.87
C GLU A 718 9.20 -6.71 -16.57
N CYS A 719 8.99 -7.76 -15.74
CA CYS A 719 9.50 -7.77 -14.37
C CYS A 719 11.04 -7.79 -14.30
N ALA A 720 11.72 -8.43 -15.25
CA ALA A 720 13.18 -8.48 -15.29
C ALA A 720 13.84 -7.10 -15.47
N VAL A 721 13.19 -6.19 -16.20
CA VAL A 721 13.67 -4.82 -16.46
C VAL A 721 12.89 -3.76 -15.67
N GLN A 722 12.04 -4.19 -14.75
CA GLN A 722 11.26 -3.34 -13.84
C GLN A 722 10.41 -2.29 -14.56
N ARG A 723 9.71 -2.72 -15.63
CA ARG A 723 8.91 -1.83 -16.46
C ARG A 723 7.48 -2.33 -16.63
N VAL A 724 6.54 -1.38 -16.59
CA VAL A 724 5.14 -1.57 -17.04
C VAL A 724 4.91 -0.71 -18.26
N GLU A 725 4.36 -1.30 -19.30
CA GLU A 725 4.07 -0.62 -20.56
C GLU A 725 2.56 -0.66 -20.84
N ILE A 726 1.96 0.50 -21.10
CA ILE A 726 0.57 0.62 -21.53
C ILE A 726 0.54 0.42 -23.06
N LEU A 727 -0.21 -0.58 -23.49
CA LEU A 727 -0.30 -0.94 -24.91
C LEU A 727 -1.59 -0.40 -25.57
N ARG A 728 -2.69 -0.30 -24.81
CA ARG A 728 -3.98 0.25 -25.26
C ARG A 728 -4.80 0.76 -24.09
#